data_7ee736044bbcfca07f622170b8a80137
#
_entry.id   7ee736044bbcfca07f622170b8a80137
#
_cell.length_a   1.000
_cell.length_b   1.000
_cell.length_c   1.000
_cell.angle_alpha   90.00
_cell.angle_beta   90.00
_cell.angle_gamma   90.00
#
_symmetry.space_group_name_H-M   'P 1'
#
loop_
_entity.id
_entity.type
_entity.pdbx_description
1 polymer ?
#
loop_
_entity_poly.entity_id
_entity_poly.type
_entity_poly.pdbx_seq_one_letter_code
_entity_poly.pdbx_strand_id
1 'polypeptide(L)'
;MRRLLCILALLWISVLFSGAQPLKENDYSWMEKIRPEHPRMFLTKDDIPHIRKAAHTFEAETYGTIKKRADALIGKDIAFVEPLSKTGEGGDNKMFGYYACDAAMMWLITEDTVYLELTKKILDKLIPYYRLRVENNLNIEWYAMTQICAMCAYDWIYNDLTEAQRLSYGKPLYEVMCDIAWHGPGKRKSRFRENVSDFRSGCYGVAVLPWFIGLTFWNEGYDDAYCDDMLRRGYDYLQQMAAFRAEMLGTKGGGASGVPWYCLAYYPYAEYNLIHTFKSAMGMDISKEMEYMLGYLNYIDWIRLPGNKEYGFGDASHFKCTLPVAYLNAHVYELANIFGGRHPEIIPVAARLAGMYDQRRNWDPIPFMRLMHRTDPFTDAQVASETTQQKKVQPKSMYFDTMGQLYMRSGIGDNDTYALFVSGGIPKQHKHYDNNHFIIYKNGYRALDSGTRPEPGLHLPYYYARTVAHNCVTIYMPGEKFPKYWGSPAANEDRTLEHPNDGGQCDILGSRLLAHKETENYVYVASDATASYHKDKADLVVREFIWCVPDVFVVFDRLVSDKAEYAKTWLYHTAAEPEMNGDLEFIETSQGGRSVCRTLFPKNASVTKIGGTGKQFWSDGRNWPLPVLTPEDYGYAKRDNNPTDDWPLVGQWRVEVQPGKPSKSDYFMHIIQVGDESLQRLPKTRTFDSHNKMGVEFIYGGKKYRLSFDKNATFGCDINVTEK
;
A
#
# COMPACT_ATOMS: atom_id res chain seq x y z
N MET A 1 31.13 21.74 11.58
CA MET A 1 31.49 20.45 11.00
C MET A 1 30.43 19.36 11.22
N ARG A 2 29.85 19.12 12.40
CA ARG A 2 28.75 18.13 12.60
C ARG A 2 27.43 18.47 11.88
N ARG A 3 27.12 19.74 11.65
CA ARG A 3 25.90 20.17 10.90
C ARG A 3 25.98 19.96 9.38
N LEU A 4 27.18 19.91 8.82
CA LEU A 4 27.40 19.61 7.38
C LEU A 4 27.26 18.12 7.08
N LEU A 5 27.59 17.26 8.04
CA LEU A 5 27.50 15.79 7.89
C LEU A 5 26.07 15.28 7.86
N CYS A 6 25.12 15.90 8.59
CA CYS A 6 23.70 15.52 8.54
C CYS A 6 22.99 15.94 7.24
N ILE A 7 23.41 17.07 6.65
CA ILE A 7 22.87 17.54 5.35
C ILE A 7 23.42 16.67 4.20
N LEU A 8 24.66 16.20 4.32
CA LEU A 8 25.26 15.28 3.36
C LEU A 8 24.64 13.88 3.44
N ALA A 9 24.27 13.38 4.61
CA ALA A 9 23.61 12.08 4.75
C ALA A 9 22.22 12.03 4.09
N LEU A 10 21.44 13.13 4.17
CA LEU A 10 20.11 13.20 3.53
C LEU A 10 20.19 13.43 2.00
N LEU A 11 21.22 14.10 1.50
CA LEU A 11 21.51 14.22 0.07
C LEU A 11 22.09 12.92 -0.52
N TRP A 12 22.72 12.07 0.29
CA TRP A 12 23.31 10.82 -0.17
C TRP A 12 22.30 9.68 -0.36
N ILE A 13 21.19 9.68 0.38
CA ILE A 13 20.12 8.69 0.12
C ILE A 13 19.53 8.85 -1.29
N SER A 14 19.54 10.06 -1.85
CA SER A 14 19.09 10.30 -3.23
C SER A 14 20.11 9.95 -4.31
N VAL A 15 21.36 9.63 -3.97
CA VAL A 15 22.43 9.35 -4.93
C VAL A 15 22.83 7.86 -5.01
N LEU A 16 22.42 7.05 -4.02
CA LEU A 16 22.85 5.65 -3.93
C LEU A 16 22.03 4.65 -4.76
N PHE A 17 20.92 5.07 -5.35
CA PHE A 17 20.02 4.15 -6.08
C PHE A 17 20.38 3.96 -7.57
N SER A 18 21.46 4.50 -8.07
CA SER A 18 21.83 4.44 -9.49
C SER A 18 22.77 3.29 -9.86
N GLY A 19 22.63 2.12 -9.25
CA GLY A 19 23.61 1.07 -9.49
C GLY A 19 23.23 -0.38 -9.24
N ALA A 20 21.98 -0.68 -8.91
CA ALA A 20 21.57 -2.09 -8.83
C ALA A 20 21.61 -2.69 -10.25
N GLN A 21 22.68 -3.40 -10.59
CA GLN A 21 22.66 -4.23 -11.79
C GLN A 21 21.71 -5.40 -11.51
N PRO A 22 20.69 -5.62 -12.36
CA PRO A 22 19.83 -6.79 -12.21
C PRO A 22 20.71 -8.04 -12.25
N LEU A 23 20.34 -9.03 -11.47
CA LEU A 23 20.90 -10.38 -11.54
C LEU A 23 20.94 -10.79 -13.03
N LYS A 24 22.03 -11.39 -13.49
CA LYS A 24 22.21 -11.70 -14.91
C LYS A 24 21.17 -12.72 -15.37
N GLU A 25 20.35 -12.35 -16.35
CA GLU A 25 19.44 -13.28 -17.00
C GLU A 25 20.18 -14.52 -17.50
N ASN A 26 19.60 -15.70 -17.27
CA ASN A 26 20.09 -17.00 -17.73
C ASN A 26 21.48 -17.42 -17.19
N ASP A 27 21.94 -16.86 -16.08
CA ASP A 27 23.11 -17.37 -15.37
C ASP A 27 22.65 -18.32 -14.24
N TYR A 28 22.76 -19.61 -14.46
CA TYR A 28 22.38 -20.65 -13.50
C TYR A 28 23.61 -21.31 -12.84
N SER A 29 24.78 -20.71 -12.90
CA SER A 29 26.02 -21.24 -12.29
C SER A 29 25.92 -21.43 -10.77
N TRP A 30 24.99 -20.73 -10.12
CA TRP A 30 24.68 -20.87 -8.71
C TRP A 30 24.09 -22.25 -8.36
N MET A 31 23.49 -22.99 -9.32
CA MET A 31 22.90 -24.31 -9.08
C MET A 31 23.96 -25.31 -8.62
N GLU A 32 25.18 -25.20 -9.09
CA GLU A 32 26.31 -26.06 -8.67
C GLU A 32 26.68 -25.87 -7.18
N LYS A 33 26.21 -24.78 -6.56
CA LYS A 33 26.47 -24.45 -5.15
C LYS A 33 25.35 -24.91 -4.20
N ILE A 34 24.26 -25.47 -4.75
CA ILE A 34 23.17 -25.96 -3.91
C ILE A 34 23.69 -27.09 -3.04
N ARG A 35 23.58 -26.91 -1.72
CA ARG A 35 24.02 -27.92 -0.76
C ARG A 35 23.10 -29.16 -0.79
N PRO A 36 23.66 -30.37 -0.76
CA PRO A 36 22.87 -31.59 -0.73
C PRO A 36 22.19 -31.83 0.65
N GLU A 37 22.71 -31.24 1.72
CA GLU A 37 22.23 -31.47 3.07
C GLU A 37 20.95 -30.69 3.37
N HIS A 38 20.11 -31.25 4.24
CA HIS A 38 18.98 -30.60 4.89
C HIS A 38 19.32 -30.23 6.35
N PRO A 39 18.69 -29.18 6.92
CA PRO A 39 17.83 -28.23 6.25
C PRO A 39 18.61 -27.28 5.35
N ARG A 40 17.96 -26.83 4.26
CA ARG A 40 18.51 -25.83 3.33
C ARG A 40 17.54 -24.71 2.99
N MET A 41 16.28 -24.87 3.38
CA MET A 41 15.25 -23.85 3.21
C MET A 41 15.32 -22.83 4.34
N PHE A 42 15.71 -21.59 4.02
CA PHE A 42 15.86 -20.44 4.94
C PHE A 42 16.95 -20.57 6.02
N LEU A 43 17.25 -21.77 6.47
CA LEU A 43 18.26 -22.03 7.50
C LEU A 43 19.03 -23.32 7.18
N THR A 44 20.15 -23.48 7.83
CA THR A 44 21.00 -24.66 7.79
C THR A 44 21.18 -25.24 9.19
N LYS A 45 21.75 -26.43 9.29
CA LYS A 45 22.10 -27.04 10.59
C LYS A 45 22.99 -26.11 11.44
N ASP A 46 23.88 -25.34 10.81
CA ASP A 46 24.79 -24.42 11.48
C ASP A 46 24.09 -23.18 12.05
N ASP A 47 22.88 -22.87 11.59
CA ASP A 47 22.09 -21.76 12.11
C ASP A 47 21.29 -22.11 13.38
N ILE A 48 21.02 -23.40 13.63
CA ILE A 48 20.20 -23.85 14.76
C ILE A 48 20.70 -23.37 16.13
N PRO A 49 22.01 -23.44 16.46
CA PRO A 49 22.49 -22.93 17.75
C PRO A 49 22.24 -21.45 17.93
N HIS A 50 22.35 -20.68 16.82
CA HIS A 50 22.06 -19.25 16.83
C HIS A 50 20.56 -18.99 17.03
N ILE A 51 19.68 -19.70 16.33
CA ILE A 51 18.22 -19.61 16.45
C ILE A 51 17.78 -19.90 17.90
N ARG A 52 18.35 -20.92 18.53
CA ARG A 52 18.12 -21.24 19.94
C ARG A 52 18.52 -20.09 20.86
N LYS A 53 19.68 -19.48 20.61
CA LYS A 53 20.14 -18.32 21.36
C LYS A 53 19.17 -17.13 21.17
N ALA A 54 18.81 -16.78 19.93
CA ALA A 54 17.90 -15.70 19.64
C ALA A 54 16.53 -15.89 20.32
N ALA A 55 16.00 -17.10 20.28
CA ALA A 55 14.73 -17.47 20.91
C ALA A 55 14.70 -17.24 22.43
N HIS A 56 15.84 -17.33 23.11
CA HIS A 56 15.93 -17.13 24.56
C HIS A 56 16.55 -15.78 24.94
N THR A 57 16.79 -14.89 23.98
CA THR A 57 17.37 -13.56 24.22
C THR A 57 16.53 -12.47 23.56
N PHE A 58 17.04 -11.85 22.50
CA PHE A 58 16.41 -10.68 21.86
C PHE A 58 15.15 -10.99 21.04
N GLU A 59 14.87 -12.26 20.69
CA GLU A 59 13.65 -12.71 20.03
C GLU A 59 12.75 -13.58 20.92
N ALA A 60 12.87 -13.47 22.25
CA ALA A 60 12.09 -14.25 23.20
C ALA A 60 10.58 -14.09 23.04
N GLU A 61 10.11 -12.92 22.63
CA GLU A 61 8.69 -12.65 22.36
C GLU A 61 8.22 -13.34 21.06
N THR A 62 9.04 -13.32 20.01
CA THR A 62 8.79 -14.05 18.77
C THR A 62 8.70 -15.56 19.04
N TYR A 63 9.65 -16.09 19.79
CA TYR A 63 9.63 -17.47 20.27
C TYR A 63 8.35 -17.78 21.05
N GLY A 64 7.97 -16.91 21.99
CA GLY A 64 6.73 -17.06 22.76
C GLY A 64 5.47 -17.11 21.88
N THR A 65 5.45 -16.34 20.79
CA THR A 65 4.35 -16.35 19.81
C THR A 65 4.29 -17.67 19.05
N ILE A 66 5.43 -18.15 18.53
CA ILE A 66 5.52 -19.45 17.82
C ILE A 66 5.11 -20.58 18.76
N LYS A 67 5.67 -20.57 19.98
CA LYS A 67 5.35 -21.57 21.01
C LYS A 67 3.88 -21.62 21.33
N LYS A 68 3.25 -20.46 21.57
CA LYS A 68 1.81 -20.37 21.87
C LYS A 68 0.95 -20.94 20.73
N ARG A 69 1.31 -20.71 19.49
CA ARG A 69 0.59 -21.22 18.30
C ARG A 69 0.74 -22.74 18.20
N ALA A 70 1.95 -23.26 18.37
CA ALA A 70 2.22 -24.70 18.34
C ALA A 70 1.56 -25.43 19.52
N ASP A 71 1.73 -24.93 20.76
CA ASP A 71 1.13 -25.52 21.97
C ASP A 71 -0.40 -25.60 21.87
N ALA A 72 -1.00 -24.63 21.23
CA ALA A 72 -2.46 -24.62 21.03
C ALA A 72 -2.99 -25.79 20.22
N LEU A 73 -2.12 -26.52 19.52
CA LEU A 73 -2.48 -27.68 18.68
C LEU A 73 -2.11 -29.02 19.33
N ILE A 74 -1.31 -29.05 20.39
CA ILE A 74 -0.92 -30.27 21.08
C ILE A 74 -2.18 -30.93 21.67
N GLY A 75 -2.34 -32.22 21.41
CA GLY A 75 -3.46 -33.01 21.89
C GLY A 75 -4.80 -32.76 21.16
N LYS A 76 -4.88 -31.78 20.27
CA LYS A 76 -6.11 -31.53 19.50
C LYS A 76 -6.24 -32.47 18.31
N ASP A 77 -7.46 -32.78 17.92
CA ASP A 77 -7.74 -33.36 16.62
C ASP A 77 -7.59 -32.26 15.55
N ILE A 78 -6.66 -32.49 14.63
CA ILE A 78 -6.43 -31.59 13.50
C ILE A 78 -7.29 -32.13 12.34
N ALA A 79 -8.54 -31.69 12.32
CA ALA A 79 -9.45 -31.99 11.23
C ALA A 79 -9.55 -30.78 10.29
N PHE A 80 -9.53 -31.04 8.98
CA PHE A 80 -9.98 -30.03 8.04
C PHE A 80 -11.48 -30.20 7.79
N VAL A 81 -12.19 -29.11 7.94
CA VAL A 81 -13.64 -29.07 7.76
C VAL A 81 -13.93 -28.51 6.37
N GLU A 82 -14.59 -29.30 5.54
CA GLU A 82 -15.23 -28.77 4.36
C GLU A 82 -16.51 -28.01 4.79
N PRO A 83 -16.80 -26.83 4.23
CA PRO A 83 -17.15 -26.76 2.82
C PRO A 83 -16.00 -26.28 1.93
N LEU A 84 -15.83 -26.92 0.80
CA LEU A 84 -15.01 -26.43 -0.30
C LEU A 84 -15.62 -25.12 -0.79
N SER A 85 -15.12 -24.00 -0.29
CA SER A 85 -15.55 -22.67 -0.76
C SER A 85 -15.09 -22.50 -2.20
N LYS A 86 -16.03 -22.27 -3.12
CA LYS A 86 -15.73 -22.00 -4.52
C LYS A 86 -15.08 -20.62 -4.73
N THR A 87 -15.17 -19.73 -3.75
CA THR A 87 -14.86 -18.30 -3.92
C THR A 87 -13.74 -17.81 -3.04
N GLY A 88 -12.81 -18.65 -2.59
CA GLY A 88 -11.81 -18.11 -1.71
C GLY A 88 -10.69 -19.05 -1.34
N GLU A 89 -9.87 -18.55 -0.48
CA GLU A 89 -8.85 -19.29 0.23
C GLU A 89 -9.48 -20.35 1.14
N GLY A 90 -8.69 -21.32 1.57
CA GLY A 90 -9.13 -22.46 2.36
C GLY A 90 -9.66 -22.18 3.78
N GLY A 91 -10.12 -20.95 4.09
CA GLY A 91 -10.57 -20.61 5.44
C GLY A 91 -9.47 -20.84 6.48
N ASP A 92 -9.81 -21.38 7.65
CA ASP A 92 -8.82 -21.66 8.70
C ASP A 92 -7.82 -22.75 8.32
N ASN A 93 -8.18 -23.62 7.39
CA ASN A 93 -7.30 -24.71 6.93
C ASN A 93 -6.11 -24.20 6.08
N LYS A 94 -6.18 -22.98 5.56
CA LYS A 94 -5.03 -22.32 4.91
C LYS A 94 -3.84 -22.16 5.85
N MET A 95 -4.08 -22.14 7.16
CA MET A 95 -3.06 -21.99 8.18
C MET A 95 -2.23 -23.25 8.42
N PHE A 96 -2.59 -24.40 7.84
CA PHE A 96 -1.88 -25.66 8.11
C PHE A 96 -0.38 -25.61 7.80
N GLY A 97 0.03 -24.94 6.73
CA GLY A 97 1.46 -24.79 6.44
C GLY A 97 2.19 -23.96 7.49
N TYR A 98 1.57 -22.88 7.95
CA TYR A 98 2.13 -22.06 9.04
C TYR A 98 2.22 -22.86 10.34
N TYR A 99 1.20 -23.64 10.67
CA TYR A 99 1.20 -24.48 11.86
C TYR A 99 2.26 -25.57 11.81
N ALA A 100 2.46 -26.21 10.65
CA ALA A 100 3.53 -27.19 10.46
C ALA A 100 4.90 -26.54 10.64
N CYS A 101 5.10 -25.35 10.09
CA CYS A 101 6.34 -24.59 10.21
C CYS A 101 6.62 -24.17 11.66
N ASP A 102 5.60 -23.68 12.40
CA ASP A 102 5.73 -23.34 13.80
C ASP A 102 6.13 -24.56 14.64
N ALA A 103 5.50 -25.72 14.43
CA ALA A 103 5.82 -26.95 15.13
C ALA A 103 7.24 -27.43 14.80
N ALA A 104 7.66 -27.39 13.52
CA ALA A 104 9.01 -27.73 13.11
C ALA A 104 10.06 -26.78 13.72
N MET A 105 9.79 -25.49 13.78
CA MET A 105 10.68 -24.51 14.43
C MET A 105 10.78 -24.79 15.93
N MET A 106 9.68 -25.13 16.60
CA MET A 106 9.70 -25.51 18.01
C MET A 106 10.55 -26.78 18.25
N TRP A 107 10.47 -27.78 17.35
CA TRP A 107 11.34 -28.94 17.37
C TRP A 107 12.83 -28.54 17.29
N LEU A 108 13.20 -27.71 16.31
CA LEU A 108 14.59 -27.24 16.15
C LEU A 108 15.10 -26.49 17.36
N ILE A 109 14.24 -25.72 18.06
CA ILE A 109 14.63 -24.92 19.23
C ILE A 109 14.75 -25.79 20.48
N THR A 110 13.77 -26.65 20.75
CA THR A 110 13.60 -27.31 22.06
C THR A 110 14.09 -28.75 22.09
N GLU A 111 14.18 -29.42 20.94
CA GLU A 111 14.41 -30.89 20.82
C GLU A 111 13.36 -31.72 21.56
N ASP A 112 12.20 -31.12 21.88
CA ASP A 112 11.08 -31.86 22.46
C ASP A 112 10.30 -32.59 21.35
N THR A 113 10.32 -33.91 21.41
CA THR A 113 9.70 -34.79 20.42
C THR A 113 8.21 -34.53 20.22
N VAL A 114 7.51 -33.89 21.17
CA VAL A 114 6.10 -33.56 21.03
C VAL A 114 5.87 -32.65 19.82
N TYR A 115 6.81 -31.75 19.50
CA TYR A 115 6.70 -30.86 18.36
C TYR A 115 7.06 -31.56 17.04
N LEU A 116 8.01 -32.48 17.06
CA LEU A 116 8.31 -33.34 15.90
C LEU A 116 7.08 -34.17 15.50
N GLU A 117 6.44 -34.83 16.48
CA GLU A 117 5.22 -35.60 16.24
C GLU A 117 4.03 -34.71 15.85
N LEU A 118 3.95 -33.49 16.41
CA LEU A 118 2.96 -32.52 15.97
C LEU A 118 3.18 -32.13 14.51
N THR A 119 4.41 -31.86 14.08
CA THR A 119 4.75 -31.54 12.69
C THR A 119 4.31 -32.65 11.74
N LYS A 120 4.67 -33.89 12.06
CA LYS A 120 4.24 -35.09 11.29
C LYS A 120 2.72 -35.18 11.20
N LYS A 121 2.02 -35.03 12.32
CA LYS A 121 0.56 -35.06 12.40
C LYS A 121 -0.08 -33.98 11.53
N ILE A 122 0.51 -32.78 11.48
CA ILE A 122 0.01 -31.70 10.62
C ILE A 122 0.26 -32.03 9.14
N LEU A 123 1.44 -32.54 8.78
CA LEU A 123 1.75 -32.95 7.40
C LEU A 123 0.80 -34.04 6.92
N ASP A 124 0.44 -35.01 7.77
CA ASP A 124 -0.55 -36.08 7.47
C ASP A 124 -1.92 -35.51 7.07
N LYS A 125 -2.29 -34.34 7.57
CA LYS A 125 -3.56 -33.65 7.26
C LYS A 125 -3.43 -32.64 6.13
N LEU A 126 -2.33 -31.90 6.09
CA LEU A 126 -2.07 -30.83 5.13
C LEU A 126 -1.95 -31.38 3.70
N ILE A 127 -1.20 -32.45 3.49
CA ILE A 127 -0.95 -33.00 2.14
C ILE A 127 -2.25 -33.45 1.47
N PRO A 128 -3.10 -34.30 2.11
CA PRO A 128 -4.41 -34.65 1.56
C PRO A 128 -5.34 -33.44 1.37
N TYR A 129 -5.29 -32.46 2.27
CA TYR A 129 -6.08 -31.23 2.13
C TYR A 129 -5.66 -30.42 0.90
N TYR A 130 -4.37 -30.25 0.67
CA TYR A 130 -3.87 -29.57 -0.53
C TYR A 130 -4.28 -30.32 -1.80
N ARG A 131 -4.21 -31.66 -1.79
CA ARG A 131 -4.66 -32.49 -2.91
C ARG A 131 -6.14 -32.28 -3.20
N LEU A 132 -6.97 -32.28 -2.18
CA LEU A 132 -8.41 -32.05 -2.30
C LEU A 132 -8.71 -30.66 -2.91
N ARG A 133 -8.00 -29.62 -2.47
CA ARG A 133 -8.14 -28.26 -3.02
C ARG A 133 -7.77 -28.23 -4.51
N VAL A 134 -6.65 -28.83 -4.85
CA VAL A 134 -6.14 -28.92 -6.22
C VAL A 134 -7.12 -29.68 -7.14
N GLU A 135 -7.65 -30.82 -6.71
CA GLU A 135 -8.61 -31.63 -7.46
C GLU A 135 -9.92 -30.87 -7.74
N ASN A 136 -10.32 -30.01 -6.82
CA ASN A 136 -11.50 -29.17 -6.96
C ASN A 136 -11.21 -27.80 -7.60
N ASN A 137 -10.00 -27.57 -8.11
CA ASN A 137 -9.57 -26.31 -8.72
C ASN A 137 -9.74 -25.10 -7.79
N LEU A 138 -9.41 -25.26 -6.50
CA LEU A 138 -9.54 -24.26 -5.47
C LEU A 138 -8.18 -23.79 -4.98
N ASN A 139 -8.06 -22.50 -4.67
CA ASN A 139 -6.87 -21.93 -4.07
C ASN A 139 -6.69 -22.40 -2.63
N ILE A 140 -5.43 -22.43 -2.18
CA ILE A 140 -5.09 -22.68 -0.77
C ILE A 140 -4.89 -21.35 -0.08
N GLU A 141 -3.96 -20.54 -0.56
CA GLU A 141 -3.71 -19.19 -0.09
C GLU A 141 -3.23 -18.31 -1.24
N TRP A 142 -3.63 -17.03 -1.20
CA TRP A 142 -3.38 -16.07 -2.26
C TRP A 142 -1.89 -15.82 -2.53
N TYR A 143 -1.08 -15.72 -1.47
CA TYR A 143 0.35 -15.37 -1.56
C TYR A 143 1.28 -16.58 -1.58
N ALA A 144 0.76 -17.78 -1.48
CA ALA A 144 1.50 -19.05 -1.43
C ALA A 144 2.44 -19.21 -0.22
N MET A 145 2.30 -18.39 0.82
CA MET A 145 3.18 -18.43 1.98
C MET A 145 2.97 -19.68 2.83
N THR A 146 1.73 -20.14 2.98
CA THR A 146 1.44 -21.39 3.69
C THR A 146 2.04 -22.60 2.99
N GLN A 147 2.10 -22.59 1.65
CA GLN A 147 2.74 -23.64 0.85
C GLN A 147 4.26 -23.64 1.06
N ILE A 148 4.88 -22.47 1.07
CA ILE A 148 6.31 -22.31 1.37
C ILE A 148 6.60 -22.83 2.78
N CYS A 149 5.80 -22.43 3.76
CA CYS A 149 5.93 -22.89 5.15
C CYS A 149 5.78 -24.41 5.29
N ALA A 150 4.89 -25.02 4.52
CA ALA A 150 4.75 -26.51 4.52
C ALA A 150 6.02 -27.21 4.02
N MET A 151 6.65 -26.64 2.97
CA MET A 151 7.93 -27.15 2.46
C MET A 151 9.07 -26.94 3.47
N CYS A 152 9.11 -25.78 4.15
CA CYS A 152 10.05 -25.54 5.24
C CYS A 152 9.88 -26.59 6.36
N ALA A 153 8.64 -26.88 6.77
CA ALA A 153 8.39 -27.86 7.82
C ALA A 153 8.95 -29.25 7.47
N TYR A 154 8.76 -29.70 6.23
CA TYR A 154 9.33 -30.97 5.74
C TYR A 154 10.88 -30.90 5.71
N ASP A 155 11.46 -29.86 5.14
CA ASP A 155 12.90 -29.66 5.02
C ASP A 155 13.60 -29.63 6.40
N TRP A 156 12.99 -28.97 7.38
CA TRP A 156 13.57 -28.77 8.70
C TRP A 156 13.57 -30.02 9.58
N ILE A 157 12.61 -30.94 9.37
CA ILE A 157 12.58 -32.23 10.08
C ILE A 157 13.15 -33.39 9.26
N TYR A 158 13.68 -33.12 8.06
CA TYR A 158 14.12 -34.14 7.10
C TYR A 158 15.06 -35.18 7.72
N ASN A 159 16.05 -34.72 8.54
CA ASN A 159 17.03 -35.60 9.16
C ASN A 159 16.48 -36.42 10.33
N ASP A 160 15.28 -36.08 10.82
CA ASP A 160 14.59 -36.77 11.91
C ASP A 160 13.56 -37.77 11.38
N LEU A 161 13.44 -37.88 10.06
CA LEU A 161 12.57 -38.83 9.35
C LEU A 161 13.36 -40.05 8.92
N THR A 162 12.74 -41.26 9.06
CA THR A 162 13.25 -42.45 8.42
C THR A 162 13.11 -42.33 6.89
N GLU A 163 13.84 -43.13 6.13
CA GLU A 163 13.73 -43.16 4.66
C GLU A 163 12.29 -43.40 4.20
N ALA A 164 11.58 -44.33 4.84
CA ALA A 164 10.17 -44.61 4.55
C ALA A 164 9.28 -43.38 4.83
N GLN A 165 9.54 -42.64 5.90
CA GLN A 165 8.82 -41.39 6.21
C GLN A 165 9.15 -40.27 5.24
N ARG A 166 10.42 -40.12 4.85
CA ARG A 166 10.81 -39.16 3.80
C ARG A 166 10.05 -39.38 2.52
N LEU A 167 9.97 -40.65 2.09
CA LEU A 167 9.21 -41.00 0.91
C LEU A 167 7.70 -40.74 1.08
N SER A 168 7.14 -41.10 2.25
CA SER A 168 5.69 -40.96 2.52
C SER A 168 5.21 -39.50 2.63
N TYR A 169 6.04 -38.58 3.09
CA TYR A 169 5.75 -37.15 3.12
C TYR A 169 6.26 -36.44 1.89
N GLY A 170 7.53 -36.63 1.52
CA GLY A 170 8.20 -35.85 0.50
C GLY A 170 7.59 -36.02 -0.88
N LYS A 171 7.39 -37.25 -1.34
CA LYS A 171 6.84 -37.48 -2.68
C LYS A 171 5.43 -36.92 -2.86
N PRO A 172 4.44 -37.21 -1.98
CA PRO A 172 3.11 -36.62 -2.13
C PRO A 172 3.11 -35.09 -1.98
N LEU A 173 3.98 -34.49 -1.11
CA LEU A 173 4.13 -33.06 -0.98
C LEU A 173 4.71 -32.46 -2.25
N TYR A 174 5.77 -33.03 -2.81
CA TYR A 174 6.35 -32.64 -4.09
C TYR A 174 5.29 -32.64 -5.21
N GLU A 175 4.57 -33.75 -5.39
CA GLU A 175 3.56 -33.89 -6.43
C GLU A 175 2.46 -32.85 -6.31
N VAL A 176 1.92 -32.63 -5.11
CA VAL A 176 0.86 -31.64 -4.91
C VAL A 176 1.35 -30.21 -5.09
N MET A 177 2.59 -29.89 -4.67
CA MET A 177 3.17 -28.57 -4.89
C MET A 177 3.43 -28.31 -6.38
N CYS A 178 3.88 -29.31 -7.14
CA CYS A 178 4.00 -29.22 -8.59
C CYS A 178 2.64 -28.97 -9.25
N ASP A 179 1.59 -29.65 -8.81
CA ASP A 179 0.23 -29.41 -9.30
C ASP A 179 -0.28 -28.01 -8.98
N ILE A 180 0.08 -27.42 -7.84
CA ILE A 180 -0.27 -26.05 -7.46
C ILE A 180 0.49 -25.05 -8.31
N ALA A 181 1.81 -25.20 -8.44
CA ALA A 181 2.69 -24.27 -9.14
C ALA A 181 2.56 -24.40 -10.66
N TRP A 182 2.37 -25.60 -11.16
CA TRP A 182 2.34 -25.90 -12.57
C TRP A 182 0.94 -26.12 -13.10
N HIS A 183 0.46 -25.13 -13.80
CA HIS A 183 -0.75 -25.25 -14.60
C HIS A 183 -0.35 -25.27 -16.06
N GLY A 184 0.01 -26.43 -16.59
CA GLY A 184 0.21 -26.59 -18.02
C GLY A 184 -1.01 -26.05 -18.81
N PRO A 185 -0.83 -25.60 -20.06
CA PRO A 185 -1.92 -25.11 -20.88
C PRO A 185 -3.08 -26.11 -20.90
N GLY A 186 -4.28 -25.69 -20.55
CA GLY A 186 -5.50 -26.48 -20.60
C GLY A 186 -5.89 -27.27 -19.35
N LYS A 187 -5.06 -27.37 -18.32
CA LYS A 187 -5.41 -28.23 -17.18
C LYS A 187 -6.18 -27.53 -16.06
N ARG A 188 -6.02 -26.24 -15.82
CA ARG A 188 -6.81 -25.50 -14.80
C ARG A 188 -6.85 -24.03 -15.07
N LYS A 189 -8.01 -23.41 -14.94
CA LYS A 189 -8.15 -21.95 -14.79
C LYS A 189 -8.02 -21.63 -13.30
N SER A 190 -6.81 -21.57 -12.77
CA SER A 190 -6.56 -21.02 -11.46
C SER A 190 -6.63 -19.50 -11.51
N ARG A 191 -7.25 -18.88 -10.52
CA ARG A 191 -7.26 -17.42 -10.36
C ARG A 191 -5.84 -16.84 -10.30
N PHE A 192 -4.90 -17.54 -9.71
CA PHE A 192 -3.49 -17.16 -9.67
C PHE A 192 -2.80 -17.24 -11.02
N ARG A 193 -3.26 -18.09 -11.90
CA ARG A 193 -2.66 -18.25 -13.21
C ARG A 193 -2.89 -17.08 -14.13
N GLU A 194 -4.03 -16.44 -14.03
CA GLU A 194 -4.32 -15.19 -14.74
C GLU A 194 -3.45 -14.04 -14.20
N ASN A 195 -2.98 -14.16 -12.96
CA ASN A 195 -2.09 -13.22 -12.29
C ASN A 195 -0.60 -13.62 -12.30
N VAL A 196 -0.23 -14.77 -12.86
CA VAL A 196 1.16 -15.25 -12.90
C VAL A 196 2.10 -14.27 -13.61
N SER A 197 1.60 -13.57 -14.62
CA SER A 197 2.35 -12.53 -15.31
C SER A 197 2.31 -11.19 -14.60
N ASP A 198 1.64 -11.08 -13.45
CA ASP A 198 1.30 -9.81 -12.86
C ASP A 198 2.11 -9.48 -11.59
N PHE A 199 3.44 -9.71 -11.65
CA PHE A 199 4.35 -9.06 -10.70
C PHE A 199 4.21 -7.52 -10.76
N ARG A 200 3.60 -6.98 -11.81
CA ARG A 200 3.24 -5.56 -11.99
C ARG A 200 2.14 -5.09 -11.04
N SER A 201 1.29 -5.97 -10.54
CA SER A 201 0.31 -5.62 -9.50
C SER A 201 0.86 -5.79 -8.09
N GLY A 202 2.10 -6.21 -7.96
CA GLY A 202 2.73 -6.53 -6.69
C GLY A 202 2.47 -7.96 -6.21
N CYS A 203 1.50 -8.67 -6.74
CA CYS A 203 1.23 -10.08 -6.39
C CYS A 203 2.29 -11.02 -6.98
N TYR A 204 2.65 -12.05 -6.25
CA TYR A 204 3.55 -13.08 -6.72
C TYR A 204 2.94 -14.50 -6.59
N GLY A 205 2.10 -14.76 -5.62
CA GLY A 205 1.30 -15.98 -5.47
C GLY A 205 2.04 -17.27 -5.81
N VAL A 206 1.38 -18.18 -6.49
CA VAL A 206 1.94 -19.49 -6.88
C VAL A 206 3.08 -19.42 -7.90
N ALA A 207 3.29 -18.28 -8.53
CA ALA A 207 4.36 -18.10 -9.51
C ALA A 207 5.77 -18.21 -8.92
N VAL A 208 5.92 -17.97 -7.62
CA VAL A 208 7.22 -18.13 -6.92
C VAL A 208 7.46 -19.58 -6.44
N LEU A 209 6.44 -20.41 -6.37
CA LEU A 209 6.57 -21.78 -5.86
C LEU A 209 7.60 -22.64 -6.61
N PRO A 210 7.79 -22.53 -7.94
CA PRO A 210 8.83 -23.31 -8.63
C PRO A 210 10.21 -23.19 -7.98
N TRP A 211 10.60 -22.00 -7.51
CA TRP A 211 11.85 -21.79 -6.80
C TRP A 211 11.96 -22.64 -5.52
N PHE A 212 10.93 -22.59 -4.69
CA PHE A 212 10.93 -23.29 -3.40
C PHE A 212 10.77 -24.80 -3.56
N ILE A 213 9.99 -25.25 -4.55
CA ILE A 213 9.86 -26.68 -4.88
C ILE A 213 11.21 -27.22 -5.33
N GLY A 214 11.84 -26.55 -6.29
CA GLY A 214 13.14 -26.96 -6.77
C GLY A 214 14.18 -27.05 -5.67
N LEU A 215 14.25 -26.05 -4.76
CA LEU A 215 15.18 -26.09 -3.63
C LEU A 215 14.87 -27.20 -2.62
N THR A 216 13.59 -27.36 -2.25
CA THR A 216 13.20 -28.35 -1.22
C THR A 216 13.49 -29.77 -1.69
N PHE A 217 13.21 -30.10 -2.95
CA PHE A 217 13.25 -31.45 -3.49
C PHE A 217 14.42 -31.72 -4.44
N TRP A 218 15.41 -30.83 -4.49
CA TRP A 218 16.58 -30.95 -5.33
C TRP A 218 17.40 -32.21 -4.99
N ASN A 219 17.65 -33.07 -5.99
CA ASN A 219 18.36 -34.34 -5.87
C ASN A 219 17.71 -35.34 -4.88
N GLU A 220 16.38 -35.27 -4.67
CA GLU A 220 15.66 -36.23 -3.85
C GLU A 220 15.22 -37.49 -4.65
N GLY A 221 15.48 -37.51 -5.96
CA GLY A 221 15.14 -38.66 -6.82
C GLY A 221 13.66 -38.80 -7.17
N TYR A 222 12.84 -37.74 -6.96
CA TYR A 222 11.43 -37.77 -7.37
C TYR A 222 11.27 -37.44 -8.86
N ASP A 223 11.88 -36.42 -9.33
CA ASP A 223 12.04 -35.99 -10.73
C ASP A 223 13.07 -34.82 -10.76
N ASP A 224 14.35 -35.18 -10.71
CA ASP A 224 15.42 -34.19 -10.56
C ASP A 224 15.52 -33.25 -11.76
N ALA A 225 15.27 -33.76 -12.97
CA ALA A 225 15.26 -32.94 -14.18
C ALA A 225 14.17 -31.88 -14.15
N TYR A 226 13.01 -32.19 -13.58
CA TYR A 226 11.91 -31.26 -13.42
C TYR A 226 12.16 -30.27 -12.27
N CYS A 227 12.82 -30.71 -11.20
CA CYS A 227 13.27 -29.80 -10.14
C CYS A 227 14.26 -28.76 -10.66
N ASP A 228 15.20 -29.15 -11.52
CA ASP A 228 16.12 -28.22 -12.17
C ASP A 228 15.41 -27.21 -13.07
N ASP A 229 14.43 -27.65 -13.84
CA ASP A 229 13.60 -26.78 -14.67
C ASP A 229 12.79 -25.81 -13.82
N MET A 230 12.22 -26.26 -12.71
CA MET A 230 11.51 -25.40 -11.74
C MET A 230 12.42 -24.36 -11.10
N LEU A 231 13.65 -24.72 -10.73
CA LEU A 231 14.62 -23.78 -10.19
C LEU A 231 14.93 -22.65 -11.18
N ARG A 232 15.20 -23.00 -12.45
CA ARG A 232 15.47 -22.02 -13.50
C ARG A 232 14.29 -21.09 -13.70
N ARG A 233 13.07 -21.62 -13.87
CA ARG A 233 11.85 -20.81 -14.05
C ARG A 233 11.55 -19.93 -12.85
N GLY A 234 11.68 -20.49 -11.64
CA GLY A 234 11.44 -19.74 -10.40
C GLY A 234 12.43 -18.59 -10.23
N TYR A 235 13.70 -18.84 -10.54
CA TYR A 235 14.75 -17.83 -10.53
C TYR A 235 14.47 -16.72 -11.55
N ASP A 236 14.20 -17.07 -12.81
CA ASP A 236 13.92 -16.10 -13.87
C ASP A 236 12.71 -15.24 -13.54
N TYR A 237 11.65 -15.85 -12.97
CA TYR A 237 10.47 -15.11 -12.53
C TYR A 237 10.79 -14.13 -11.41
N LEU A 238 11.53 -14.57 -10.39
CA LEU A 238 11.91 -13.73 -9.25
C LEU A 238 12.86 -12.59 -9.67
N GLN A 239 13.76 -12.85 -10.62
CA GLN A 239 14.61 -11.80 -11.20
C GLN A 239 13.81 -10.75 -11.96
N GLN A 240 12.90 -11.16 -12.84
CA GLN A 240 12.05 -10.24 -13.59
C GLN A 240 11.19 -9.40 -12.64
N MET A 241 10.67 -10.03 -11.58
CA MET A 241 9.93 -9.33 -10.54
C MET A 241 10.80 -8.32 -9.80
N ALA A 242 12.01 -8.69 -9.39
CA ALA A 242 12.94 -7.80 -8.70
C ALA A 242 13.36 -6.61 -9.59
N ALA A 243 13.65 -6.85 -10.86
CA ALA A 243 13.97 -5.80 -11.82
C ALA A 243 12.82 -4.81 -12.01
N PHE A 244 11.59 -5.32 -12.16
CA PHE A 244 10.39 -4.49 -12.27
C PHE A 244 10.14 -3.68 -10.99
N ARG A 245 10.32 -4.29 -9.81
CA ARG A 245 10.13 -3.59 -8.53
C ARG A 245 11.21 -2.55 -8.30
N ALA A 246 12.46 -2.80 -8.70
CA ALA A 246 13.52 -1.80 -8.66
C ALA A 246 13.16 -0.57 -9.50
N GLU A 247 12.61 -0.76 -10.71
CA GLU A 247 12.10 0.32 -11.53
C GLU A 247 10.95 1.08 -10.84
N MET A 248 9.99 0.35 -10.24
CA MET A 248 8.83 0.94 -9.57
C MET A 248 9.18 1.67 -8.26
N LEU A 249 10.19 1.25 -7.54
CA LEU A 249 10.68 1.99 -6.37
C LEU A 249 11.43 3.26 -6.77
N GLY A 250 11.98 3.31 -7.97
CA GLY A 250 12.72 4.48 -8.45
C GLY A 250 13.85 4.88 -7.52
N THR A 251 14.12 6.18 -7.42
CA THR A 251 15.20 6.70 -6.58
C THR A 251 14.75 7.03 -5.14
N LYS A 252 13.46 7.01 -4.84
CA LYS A 252 12.92 7.48 -3.55
C LYS A 252 12.16 6.44 -2.78
N GLY A 253 11.75 5.38 -3.44
CA GLY A 253 10.93 4.33 -2.85
C GLY A 253 9.49 4.34 -3.37
N GLY A 254 8.69 3.43 -2.84
CA GLY A 254 7.32 3.20 -3.28
C GLY A 254 7.02 1.71 -3.36
N GLY A 255 6.42 1.29 -4.45
CA GLY A 255 6.14 -0.12 -4.69
C GLY A 255 5.52 -0.37 -6.07
N ALA A 256 5.17 -1.60 -6.34
CA ALA A 256 4.65 -2.02 -7.64
C ALA A 256 3.13 -1.84 -7.79
N SER A 257 2.46 -1.25 -6.82
CA SER A 257 1.01 -0.99 -6.82
C SER A 257 0.69 0.44 -6.44
N GLY A 258 -0.51 0.91 -6.73
CA GLY A 258 -0.93 2.30 -6.53
C GLY A 258 -1.12 2.72 -5.08
N VAL A 259 -1.15 1.80 -4.12
CA VAL A 259 -1.44 2.09 -2.71
C VAL A 259 -0.51 1.36 -1.74
N PRO A 260 -0.24 1.93 -0.53
CA PRO A 260 0.71 1.39 0.44
C PRO A 260 0.45 -0.06 0.84
N TRP A 261 -0.81 -0.44 1.07
CA TRP A 261 -1.16 -1.81 1.45
C TRP A 261 -0.66 -2.84 0.45
N TYR A 262 -0.89 -2.61 -0.85
CA TYR A 262 -0.47 -3.53 -1.91
C TYR A 262 1.00 -3.37 -2.31
N CYS A 263 1.75 -2.51 -1.63
CA CYS A 263 3.21 -2.42 -1.74
C CYS A 263 3.92 -3.11 -0.57
N LEU A 264 3.34 -3.07 0.63
CA LEU A 264 4.05 -3.30 1.88
C LEU A 264 3.45 -4.40 2.77
N ALA A 265 2.31 -5.03 2.42
CA ALA A 265 1.82 -6.16 3.23
C ALA A 265 2.72 -7.40 3.02
N TYR A 266 2.34 -8.31 2.14
CA TYR A 266 3.11 -9.53 1.86
C TYR A 266 4.20 -9.37 0.80
N TYR A 267 4.18 -8.31 0.00
CA TYR A 267 4.91 -8.22 -1.25
C TYR A 267 6.43 -8.23 -1.11
N PRO A 268 7.05 -7.51 -0.15
CA PRO A 268 8.50 -7.56 0.05
C PRO A 268 9.03 -8.92 0.50
N TYR A 269 8.17 -9.82 0.99
CA TYR A 269 8.61 -11.16 1.39
C TYR A 269 9.14 -12.00 0.21
N ALA A 270 8.75 -11.71 -1.02
CA ALA A 270 9.29 -12.41 -2.18
C ALA A 270 10.80 -12.18 -2.32
N GLU A 271 11.26 -10.95 -2.13
CA GLU A 271 12.67 -10.58 -2.15
C GLU A 271 13.42 -11.11 -0.92
N TYR A 272 12.84 -10.94 0.27
CA TYR A 272 13.44 -11.50 1.49
C TYR A 272 13.62 -13.01 1.38
N ASN A 273 12.59 -13.72 0.94
CA ASN A 273 12.62 -15.16 0.75
C ASN A 273 13.73 -15.57 -0.23
N LEU A 274 13.91 -14.82 -1.32
CA LEU A 274 14.98 -15.08 -2.28
C LEU A 274 16.37 -14.87 -1.66
N ILE A 275 16.58 -13.76 -0.97
CA ILE A 275 17.85 -13.45 -0.27
C ILE A 275 18.18 -14.56 0.74
N HIS A 276 17.23 -14.91 1.60
CA HIS A 276 17.44 -15.89 2.66
C HIS A 276 17.70 -17.30 2.09
N THR A 277 16.98 -17.71 1.06
CA THR A 277 17.17 -19.04 0.47
C THR A 277 18.46 -19.15 -0.35
N PHE A 278 18.91 -18.09 -1.04
CA PHE A 278 20.24 -18.07 -1.63
C PHE A 278 21.33 -18.23 -0.57
N LYS A 279 21.18 -17.55 0.55
CA LYS A 279 22.14 -17.63 1.65
C LYS A 279 22.16 -19.01 2.29
N SER A 280 21.01 -19.59 2.58
CA SER A 280 20.92 -20.90 3.25
C SER A 280 21.27 -22.05 2.30
N ALA A 281 20.72 -22.07 1.10
CA ALA A 281 20.92 -23.20 0.17
C ALA A 281 22.28 -23.19 -0.56
N MET A 282 22.85 -22.00 -0.86
CA MET A 282 24.08 -21.87 -1.65
C MET A 282 25.23 -21.15 -0.91
N GLY A 283 24.98 -20.57 0.28
CA GLY A 283 25.97 -19.75 0.97
C GLY A 283 26.24 -18.41 0.29
N MET A 284 25.35 -17.96 -0.58
CA MET A 284 25.52 -16.74 -1.38
C MET A 284 24.67 -15.58 -0.83
N ASP A 285 25.28 -14.42 -0.65
CA ASP A 285 24.57 -13.18 -0.30
C ASP A 285 24.33 -12.35 -1.56
N ILE A 286 23.09 -12.35 -2.03
CA ILE A 286 22.63 -11.58 -3.19
C ILE A 286 21.99 -10.25 -2.83
N SER A 287 22.03 -9.85 -1.57
CA SER A 287 21.37 -8.62 -1.10
C SER A 287 21.98 -7.35 -1.69
N LYS A 288 23.23 -7.40 -2.24
CA LYS A 288 23.82 -6.28 -2.96
C LYS A 288 23.06 -5.92 -4.23
N GLU A 289 22.54 -6.91 -4.92
CA GLU A 289 21.77 -6.76 -6.15
C GLU A 289 20.36 -6.25 -5.87
N MET A 290 19.96 -6.23 -4.58
CA MET A 290 18.63 -5.85 -4.13
C MET A 290 18.61 -4.59 -3.24
N GLU A 291 19.63 -3.74 -3.31
CA GLU A 291 19.69 -2.50 -2.50
C GLU A 291 18.57 -1.49 -2.81
N TYR A 292 17.89 -1.63 -3.94
CA TYR A 292 16.65 -0.88 -4.21
C TYR A 292 15.59 -1.04 -3.11
N MET A 293 15.60 -2.16 -2.37
CA MET A 293 14.67 -2.43 -1.27
C MET A 293 14.80 -1.42 -0.11
N LEU A 294 15.92 -0.71 0.00
CA LEU A 294 16.06 0.42 0.93
C LEU A 294 15.01 1.51 0.69
N GLY A 295 14.50 1.59 -0.54
CA GLY A 295 13.38 2.47 -0.88
C GLY A 295 12.08 2.13 -0.14
N TYR A 296 11.86 0.88 0.27
CA TYR A 296 10.73 0.53 1.13
C TYR A 296 10.81 1.24 2.48
N LEU A 297 11.98 1.34 3.08
CA LEU A 297 12.16 2.02 4.37
C LEU A 297 11.79 3.51 4.28
N ASN A 298 12.23 4.18 3.21
CA ASN A 298 11.87 5.58 2.98
C ASN A 298 10.35 5.74 2.77
N TYR A 299 9.73 4.85 2.00
CA TYR A 299 8.28 4.92 1.77
C TYR A 299 7.49 4.65 3.05
N ILE A 300 7.90 3.68 3.87
CA ILE A 300 7.31 3.39 5.19
C ILE A 300 7.35 4.62 6.11
N ASP A 301 8.38 5.44 6.03
CA ASP A 301 8.47 6.66 6.85
C ASP A 301 7.44 7.73 6.49
N TRP A 302 7.00 7.80 5.23
CA TRP A 302 6.12 8.86 4.75
C TRP A 302 4.64 8.54 4.75
N ILE A 303 4.27 7.27 4.66
CA ILE A 303 2.86 6.86 4.53
C ILE A 303 2.05 6.92 5.83
N ARG A 304 2.67 7.25 6.95
CA ARG A 304 2.07 7.20 8.28
C ARG A 304 1.39 8.50 8.66
N LEU A 305 0.16 8.39 9.14
CA LEU A 305 -0.53 9.41 9.93
C LEU A 305 -0.50 9.06 11.44
N PRO A 306 -0.76 10.03 12.34
CA PRO A 306 -0.90 9.78 13.77
C PRO A 306 -1.82 8.61 14.10
N GLY A 307 -1.46 7.83 15.13
CA GLY A 307 -2.20 6.63 15.51
C GLY A 307 -2.06 5.48 14.52
N ASN A 308 -0.98 5.45 13.72
CA ASN A 308 -0.73 4.45 12.69
C ASN A 308 -1.86 4.34 11.66
N LYS A 309 -2.49 5.47 11.36
CA LYS A 309 -3.51 5.56 10.32
C LYS A 309 -2.85 5.74 8.94
N GLU A 310 -3.57 5.34 7.91
CA GLU A 310 -3.21 5.60 6.52
C GLU A 310 -4.02 6.78 5.95
N TYR A 311 -3.59 7.34 4.84
CA TYR A 311 -4.32 8.43 4.17
C TYR A 311 -5.65 7.98 3.59
N GLY A 312 -5.81 6.71 3.25
CA GLY A 312 -7.09 6.11 2.84
C GLY A 312 -7.50 6.42 1.41
N PHE A 313 -6.55 6.52 0.49
CA PHE A 313 -6.81 6.74 -0.94
C PHE A 313 -6.69 5.43 -1.73
N GLY A 314 -7.32 5.42 -2.92
CA GLY A 314 -7.35 4.24 -3.78
C GLY A 314 -7.99 3.04 -3.09
N ASP A 315 -7.63 1.83 -3.51
CA ASP A 315 -8.09 0.59 -2.87
C ASP A 315 -7.38 0.30 -1.54
N ALA A 316 -7.17 1.30 -0.71
CA ALA A 316 -6.72 1.08 0.66
C ALA A 316 -7.65 0.06 1.34
N SER A 317 -7.08 -0.97 1.95
CA SER A 317 -7.84 -2.19 2.25
C SER A 317 -8.73 -2.10 3.47
N HIS A 318 -8.69 -1.01 4.22
CA HIS A 318 -9.39 -0.94 5.49
C HIS A 318 -10.19 0.35 5.66
N PHE A 319 -11.49 0.21 5.69
CA PHE A 319 -12.41 1.26 6.11
C PHE A 319 -12.08 1.86 7.50
N LYS A 320 -11.29 1.18 8.32
CA LYS A 320 -10.72 1.72 9.57
C LYS A 320 -9.45 2.53 9.36
N CYS A 321 -8.90 2.54 8.15
CA CYS A 321 -7.73 3.32 7.75
C CYS A 321 -6.51 3.14 8.64
N THR A 322 -6.26 1.90 9.01
CA THR A 322 -5.08 1.53 9.79
C THR A 322 -4.04 0.88 8.89
N LEU A 323 -2.82 1.34 9.01
CA LEU A 323 -1.67 0.71 8.35
C LEU A 323 -1.49 -0.75 8.80
N PRO A 324 -0.91 -1.61 7.96
CA PRO A 324 -0.58 -2.98 8.33
C PRO A 324 0.65 -3.03 9.23
N VAL A 325 0.51 -2.53 10.46
CA VAL A 325 1.61 -2.20 11.40
C VAL A 325 2.55 -3.39 11.64
N ALA A 326 2.01 -4.59 11.78
CA ALA A 326 2.82 -5.79 12.00
C ALA A 326 3.77 -6.07 10.82
N TYR A 327 3.27 -5.92 9.58
CA TYR A 327 4.12 -6.06 8.38
C TYR A 327 5.15 -4.96 8.28
N LEU A 328 4.76 -3.71 8.53
CA LEU A 328 5.69 -2.57 8.48
C LEU A 328 6.81 -2.72 9.50
N ASN A 329 6.48 -3.15 10.71
CA ASN A 329 7.49 -3.45 11.74
C ASN A 329 8.42 -4.59 11.31
N ALA A 330 7.88 -5.68 10.75
CA ALA A 330 8.68 -6.78 10.23
C ALA A 330 9.62 -6.31 9.11
N HIS A 331 9.15 -5.50 8.16
CA HIS A 331 9.99 -4.95 7.09
C HIS A 331 11.11 -4.05 7.62
N VAL A 332 10.83 -3.22 8.61
CA VAL A 332 11.84 -2.37 9.25
C VAL A 332 12.97 -3.21 9.83
N TYR A 333 12.66 -4.28 10.55
CA TYR A 333 13.66 -5.19 11.11
C TYR A 333 14.40 -5.98 10.03
N GLU A 334 13.71 -6.52 9.02
CA GLU A 334 14.34 -7.25 7.92
C GLU A 334 15.33 -6.35 7.14
N LEU A 335 14.89 -5.15 6.75
CA LEU A 335 15.74 -4.20 6.04
C LEU A 335 16.98 -3.80 6.86
N ALA A 336 16.80 -3.54 8.16
CA ALA A 336 17.90 -3.22 9.06
C ALA A 336 18.89 -4.39 9.22
N ASN A 337 18.40 -5.62 9.32
CA ASN A 337 19.26 -6.81 9.43
C ASN A 337 19.99 -7.16 8.13
N ILE A 338 19.32 -7.04 6.99
CA ILE A 338 19.93 -7.38 5.68
C ILE A 338 20.93 -6.30 5.27
N PHE A 339 20.57 -5.03 5.42
CA PHE A 339 21.33 -3.92 4.83
C PHE A 339 22.12 -3.08 5.83
N GLY A 340 21.75 -3.07 7.13
CA GLY A 340 22.33 -2.17 8.14
C GLY A 340 23.84 -2.30 8.33
N GLY A 341 24.42 -3.47 8.07
CA GLY A 341 25.87 -3.67 8.09
C GLY A 341 26.62 -2.92 6.99
N ARG A 342 26.01 -2.79 5.81
CA ARG A 342 26.55 -2.03 4.67
C ARG A 342 26.08 -0.58 4.66
N HIS A 343 24.90 -0.33 5.20
CA HIS A 343 24.22 0.96 5.22
C HIS A 343 23.89 1.39 6.66
N PRO A 344 24.89 1.69 7.50
CA PRO A 344 24.65 2.05 8.91
C PRO A 344 23.81 3.33 9.06
N GLU A 345 23.72 4.16 8.03
CA GLU A 345 22.89 5.37 7.99
C GLU A 345 21.39 5.09 8.06
N ILE A 346 20.93 3.89 7.72
CA ILE A 346 19.50 3.53 7.84
C ILE A 346 19.09 3.20 9.27
N ILE A 347 20.04 2.82 10.14
CA ILE A 347 19.75 2.32 11.49
C ILE A 347 18.98 3.34 12.34
N PRO A 348 19.30 4.63 12.38
CA PRO A 348 18.52 5.62 13.14
C PRO A 348 17.07 5.72 12.64
N VAL A 349 16.86 5.71 11.32
CA VAL A 349 15.52 5.75 10.73
C VAL A 349 14.74 4.49 11.06
N ALA A 350 15.36 3.31 10.91
CA ALA A 350 14.76 2.03 11.23
C ALA A 350 14.40 1.94 12.73
N ALA A 351 15.29 2.34 13.63
CA ALA A 351 15.03 2.37 15.07
C ALA A 351 13.82 3.27 15.42
N ARG A 352 13.75 4.46 14.83
CA ARG A 352 12.60 5.35 14.99
C ARG A 352 11.31 4.72 14.51
N LEU A 353 11.31 4.14 13.31
CA LEU A 353 10.14 3.49 12.74
C LEU A 353 9.70 2.28 13.55
N ALA A 354 10.65 1.48 14.08
CA ALA A 354 10.34 0.38 14.98
C ALA A 354 9.61 0.86 16.25
N GLY A 355 10.01 2.01 16.81
CA GLY A 355 9.31 2.61 17.95
C GLY A 355 7.92 3.17 17.58
N MET A 356 7.78 3.75 16.39
CA MET A 356 6.49 4.27 15.90
C MET A 356 5.48 3.16 15.58
N TYR A 357 5.95 2.05 15.04
CA TYR A 357 5.15 0.88 14.72
C TYR A 357 5.19 -0.17 15.84
N ASP A 358 5.24 0.28 17.10
CA ASP A 358 5.33 -0.58 18.28
C ASP A 358 4.04 -1.37 18.53
N GLN A 359 3.68 -2.23 17.59
CA GLN A 359 2.78 -3.34 17.80
C GLN A 359 3.56 -4.62 17.48
N ARG A 360 4.49 -4.91 18.35
CA ARG A 360 5.30 -6.11 18.24
C ARG A 360 4.37 -7.32 18.20
N ARG A 361 4.19 -7.92 16.98
CA ARG A 361 4.17 -9.36 16.84
C ARG A 361 2.88 -10.15 17.05
N ASN A 362 1.73 -9.55 17.17
CA ASN A 362 0.53 -10.37 17.32
C ASN A 362 0.04 -11.00 16.02
N TRP A 363 0.65 -10.67 14.86
CA TRP A 363 0.13 -11.15 13.59
C TRP A 363 1.13 -11.25 12.43
N ASP A 364 2.38 -11.56 12.70
CA ASP A 364 3.30 -11.95 11.63
C ASP A 364 2.96 -13.39 11.20
N PRO A 365 2.55 -13.63 9.96
CA PRO A 365 2.31 -14.99 9.48
C PRO A 365 3.60 -15.82 9.41
N ILE A 366 4.77 -15.15 9.34
CA ILE A 366 6.08 -15.79 9.18
C ILE A 366 7.04 -15.32 10.29
N PRO A 367 6.71 -15.55 11.57
CA PRO A 367 7.52 -15.04 12.66
C PRO A 367 8.91 -15.65 12.74
N PHE A 368 9.13 -16.84 12.18
CA PHE A 368 10.42 -17.52 12.22
C PHE A 368 11.55 -16.74 11.55
N MET A 369 11.27 -15.87 10.56
CA MET A 369 12.31 -15.09 9.88
C MET A 369 13.09 -14.22 10.87
N ARG A 370 12.44 -13.70 11.89
CA ARG A 370 13.11 -12.91 12.94
C ARG A 370 14.09 -13.72 13.76
N LEU A 371 13.82 -15.01 13.99
CA LEU A 371 14.75 -15.90 14.69
C LEU A 371 16.05 -16.18 13.90
N MET A 372 16.05 -15.91 12.59
CA MET A 372 17.25 -16.05 11.76
C MET A 372 18.17 -14.82 11.83
N HIS A 373 17.72 -13.69 12.40
CA HIS A 373 18.54 -12.51 12.56
C HIS A 373 19.72 -12.79 13.49
N ARG A 374 20.93 -12.39 13.10
CA ARG A 374 22.15 -12.67 13.88
C ARG A 374 22.28 -11.80 15.12
N THR A 375 21.72 -10.62 15.08
CA THR A 375 21.73 -9.64 16.17
C THR A 375 20.44 -8.83 16.13
N ASP A 376 20.09 -8.22 17.26
CA ASP A 376 19.12 -7.13 17.23
C ASP A 376 19.76 -5.96 16.49
N PRO A 377 19.13 -5.42 15.41
CA PRO A 377 19.73 -4.33 14.64
C PRO A 377 19.84 -3.02 15.43
N PHE A 378 19.04 -2.85 16.48
CA PHE A 378 19.05 -1.67 17.34
C PHE A 378 18.59 -2.00 18.76
N THR A 379 19.14 -1.28 19.74
CA THR A 379 18.76 -1.42 21.16
C THR A 379 17.50 -0.64 21.49
N ASP A 380 16.81 -1.01 22.58
CA ASP A 380 15.66 -0.25 23.10
C ASP A 380 16.02 1.22 23.40
N ALA A 381 17.25 1.47 23.86
CA ALA A 381 17.74 2.83 24.09
C ALA A 381 17.88 3.64 22.80
N GLN A 382 18.31 3.01 21.69
CA GLN A 382 18.34 3.65 20.37
C GLN A 382 16.92 3.93 19.89
N VAL A 383 16.00 2.98 20.02
CA VAL A 383 14.59 3.15 19.67
C VAL A 383 13.98 4.34 20.43
N ALA A 384 14.15 4.40 21.74
CA ALA A 384 13.64 5.49 22.57
C ALA A 384 14.27 6.85 22.21
N SER A 385 15.59 6.88 22.01
CA SER A 385 16.31 8.09 21.63
C SER A 385 15.85 8.64 20.29
N GLU A 386 15.80 7.80 19.25
CA GLU A 386 15.43 8.23 17.90
C GLU A 386 13.94 8.62 17.79
N THR A 387 13.06 7.99 18.56
CA THR A 387 11.64 8.35 18.62
C THR A 387 11.43 9.72 19.28
N THR A 388 12.26 10.10 20.24
CA THR A 388 12.13 11.37 20.98
C THR A 388 12.87 12.56 20.35
N GLN A 389 13.95 12.33 19.61
CA GLN A 389 14.83 13.40 19.08
C GLN A 389 14.27 14.16 17.89
N GLN A 390 13.22 13.70 17.23
CA GLN A 390 12.77 14.28 15.96
C GLN A 390 11.75 15.42 16.11
N LYS A 391 12.16 16.57 16.62
CA LYS A 391 11.31 17.76 16.63
C LYS A 391 11.37 18.62 15.37
N LYS A 392 12.30 18.37 14.43
CA LYS A 392 12.39 19.10 13.16
C LYS A 392 12.61 18.12 12.03
N VAL A 393 11.53 17.75 11.36
CA VAL A 393 11.57 16.93 10.15
C VAL A 393 11.90 17.81 8.94
N GLN A 394 12.96 17.49 8.24
CA GLN A 394 13.31 18.03 6.93
C GLN A 394 13.66 16.85 6.02
N PRO A 395 13.15 16.77 4.80
CA PRO A 395 12.27 17.73 4.12
C PRO A 395 10.82 17.70 4.66
N LYS A 396 10.05 18.74 4.36
CA LYS A 396 8.61 18.83 4.68
C LYS A 396 7.74 18.09 3.67
N SER A 397 8.29 17.77 2.51
CA SER A 397 7.57 17.09 1.44
C SER A 397 8.45 16.06 0.74
N MET A 398 7.83 14.99 0.28
CA MET A 398 8.47 13.91 -0.47
C MET A 398 7.56 13.48 -1.62
N TYR A 399 8.04 13.62 -2.84
CA TYR A 399 7.35 13.13 -4.03
C TYR A 399 7.91 11.78 -4.45
N PHE A 400 7.13 10.74 -4.30
CA PHE A 400 7.37 9.41 -4.83
C PHE A 400 6.86 9.39 -6.28
N ASP A 401 7.73 9.74 -7.20
CA ASP A 401 7.41 10.01 -8.60
C ASP A 401 6.82 8.80 -9.33
N THR A 402 7.38 7.62 -9.12
CA THR A 402 6.84 6.38 -9.68
C THR A 402 5.46 6.05 -9.15
N MET A 403 5.16 6.41 -7.90
CA MET A 403 3.84 6.22 -7.27
C MET A 403 2.82 7.30 -7.65
N GLY A 404 3.30 8.48 -8.03
CA GLY A 404 2.47 9.67 -8.21
C GLY A 404 1.90 10.22 -6.90
N GLN A 405 2.66 10.15 -5.82
CA GLN A 405 2.24 10.51 -4.47
C GLN A 405 3.20 11.52 -3.88
N LEU A 406 2.71 12.70 -3.55
CA LEU A 406 3.48 13.73 -2.87
C LEU A 406 2.95 13.88 -1.45
N TYR A 407 3.71 13.37 -0.49
CA TYR A 407 3.42 13.50 0.94
C TYR A 407 4.02 14.78 1.49
N MET A 408 3.30 15.40 2.43
CA MET A 408 3.71 16.63 3.13
C MET A 408 3.45 16.49 4.61
N ARG A 409 4.35 17.00 5.45
CA ARG A 409 4.20 16.96 6.92
C ARG A 409 4.93 18.14 7.58
N SER A 410 4.31 18.78 8.58
CA SER A 410 4.97 19.82 9.39
C SER A 410 5.93 19.27 10.43
N GLY A 411 5.72 18.00 10.78
CA GLY A 411 6.50 17.21 11.70
C GLY A 411 6.06 15.75 11.65
N ILE A 412 6.30 14.98 12.69
CA ILE A 412 5.94 13.56 12.80
C ILE A 412 5.08 13.25 14.03
N GLY A 413 4.67 14.26 14.78
CA GLY A 413 3.89 14.14 15.99
C GLY A 413 2.39 14.13 15.75
N ASP A 414 1.63 13.85 16.81
CA ASP A 414 0.17 13.71 16.73
C ASP A 414 -0.55 15.03 16.40
N ASN A 415 0.08 16.17 16.76
CA ASN A 415 -0.46 17.50 16.50
C ASN A 415 0.10 18.17 15.25
N ASP A 416 0.86 17.44 14.44
CA ASP A 416 1.39 17.98 13.20
C ASP A 416 0.35 17.92 12.08
N THR A 417 0.57 18.73 11.06
CA THR A 417 -0.26 18.75 9.86
C THR A 417 0.35 17.88 8.81
N TYR A 418 -0.48 17.04 8.20
CA TYR A 418 -0.12 16.11 7.15
C TYR A 418 -0.99 16.35 5.93
N ALA A 419 -0.40 16.19 4.75
CA ALA A 419 -1.17 16.20 3.51
C ALA A 419 -0.59 15.21 2.49
N LEU A 420 -1.44 14.78 1.58
CA LEU A 420 -1.10 14.01 0.40
C LEU A 420 -1.65 14.73 -0.83
N PHE A 421 -0.88 14.75 -1.91
CA PHE A 421 -1.33 15.19 -3.22
C PHE A 421 -1.04 14.09 -4.26
N VAL A 422 -2.05 13.73 -5.08
CA VAL A 422 -1.95 12.65 -6.07
C VAL A 422 -1.74 13.24 -7.46
N SER A 423 -0.61 12.88 -8.10
CA SER A 423 -0.28 13.32 -9.45
C SER A 423 0.76 12.42 -10.10
N GLY A 424 0.47 11.93 -11.30
CA GLY A 424 1.40 11.07 -12.03
C GLY A 424 1.40 9.62 -11.52
N GLY A 425 2.56 8.98 -11.66
CA GLY A 425 2.78 7.59 -11.27
C GLY A 425 2.68 6.61 -12.42
N ILE A 426 3.23 5.41 -12.20
CA ILE A 426 3.28 4.33 -13.18
C ILE A 426 2.29 3.20 -12.84
N PRO A 427 2.20 2.73 -11.57
CA PRO A 427 1.31 1.63 -11.21
C PRO A 427 -0.16 2.02 -11.43
N LYS A 428 -0.87 1.18 -12.17
CA LYS A 428 -2.28 1.36 -12.50
C LYS A 428 -3.21 0.67 -11.50
N GLN A 429 -2.74 -0.41 -10.92
CA GLN A 429 -3.52 -1.26 -10.04
C GLN A 429 -3.82 -0.55 -8.72
N HIS A 430 -5.05 -0.72 -8.26
CA HIS A 430 -5.55 -0.18 -7.00
C HIS A 430 -5.59 1.36 -6.90
N LYS A 431 -5.32 2.09 -8.00
CA LYS A 431 -5.59 3.53 -8.09
C LYS A 431 -7.04 3.78 -8.46
N HIS A 432 -7.55 4.92 -8.03
CA HIS A 432 -8.85 5.43 -8.41
C HIS A 432 -8.76 6.48 -9.53
N TYR A 433 -9.89 7.03 -9.95
CA TYR A 433 -9.98 8.17 -10.86
C TYR A 433 -9.86 9.46 -10.05
N ASP A 434 -8.67 9.67 -9.46
CA ASP A 434 -8.38 10.64 -8.41
C ASP A 434 -7.17 11.56 -8.71
N ASN A 435 -6.81 11.73 -9.98
CA ASN A 435 -5.72 12.61 -10.36
C ASN A 435 -6.01 14.05 -9.91
N ASN A 436 -5.00 14.73 -9.33
CA ASN A 436 -5.10 16.02 -8.65
C ASN A 436 -5.91 16.01 -7.34
N HIS A 437 -6.20 14.81 -6.78
CA HIS A 437 -6.77 14.70 -5.44
C HIS A 437 -5.80 15.17 -4.36
N PHE A 438 -6.34 15.65 -3.25
CA PHE A 438 -5.57 15.97 -2.06
C PHE A 438 -6.28 15.51 -0.79
N ILE A 439 -5.49 15.14 0.21
CA ILE A 439 -5.93 14.78 1.56
C ILE A 439 -5.23 15.70 2.54
N ILE A 440 -5.95 16.16 3.57
CA ILE A 440 -5.40 16.95 4.66
C ILE A 440 -5.81 16.31 5.99
N TYR A 441 -4.81 16.10 6.85
CA TYR A 441 -5.01 15.57 8.19
C TYR A 441 -4.43 16.52 9.26
N LYS A 442 -5.25 16.85 10.24
CA LYS A 442 -4.87 17.62 11.44
C LYS A 442 -5.85 17.29 12.56
N ASN A 443 -5.42 16.54 13.58
CA ASN A 443 -6.32 16.03 14.61
C ASN A 443 -7.56 15.33 14.01
N GLY A 444 -7.33 14.42 13.04
CA GLY A 444 -8.35 13.79 12.22
C GLY A 444 -8.32 14.24 10.75
N TYR A 445 -9.13 13.59 9.91
CA TYR A 445 -9.20 13.91 8.49
C TYR A 445 -10.00 15.18 8.27
N ARG A 446 -9.35 16.20 7.63
CA ARG A 446 -9.96 17.51 7.36
C ARG A 446 -10.47 17.62 5.92
N ALA A 447 -9.68 17.15 4.96
CA ALA A 447 -10.11 16.84 3.61
C ALA A 447 -9.80 15.39 3.38
N LEU A 448 -10.79 14.55 3.11
CA LEU A 448 -10.61 13.10 3.04
C LEU A 448 -10.90 12.56 1.65
N ASP A 449 -10.40 11.37 1.37
CA ASP A 449 -10.91 10.50 0.33
C ASP A 449 -12.23 9.89 0.81
N SER A 450 -13.30 10.03 0.04
CA SER A 450 -14.64 9.66 0.49
C SER A 450 -14.92 8.18 0.33
N GLY A 451 -13.98 7.34 0.60
CA GLY A 451 -14.15 5.92 0.63
C GLY A 451 -13.04 5.16 -0.04
N THR A 452 -12.62 4.16 0.65
CA THR A 452 -11.65 3.20 0.18
C THR A 452 -12.41 1.99 -0.37
N ARG A 453 -11.70 0.92 -0.64
CA ARG A 453 -12.30 -0.38 -0.93
C ARG A 453 -12.79 -1.04 0.37
N PRO A 454 -14.08 -0.95 0.74
CA PRO A 454 -14.63 -1.88 1.72
C PRO A 454 -14.72 -3.24 1.04
N GLU A 455 -14.15 -4.25 1.63
CA GLU A 455 -14.27 -5.61 1.09
C GLU A 455 -15.65 -6.21 1.40
N PRO A 456 -16.29 -6.76 0.39
CA PRO A 456 -16.22 -6.57 -1.05
C PRO A 456 -17.22 -5.52 -1.50
N GLY A 457 -16.72 -4.34 -1.88
CA GLY A 457 -17.59 -3.21 -2.09
C GLY A 457 -18.19 -3.08 -3.48
N LEU A 458 -19.50 -3.17 -3.59
CA LEU A 458 -20.21 -2.81 -4.80
C LEU A 458 -20.30 -1.30 -5.01
N HIS A 459 -20.15 -0.50 -3.96
CA HIS A 459 -19.98 0.93 -4.10
C HIS A 459 -18.64 1.33 -4.72
N LEU A 460 -17.64 0.43 -4.72
CA LEU A 460 -16.34 0.69 -5.31
C LEU A 460 -16.44 1.16 -6.77
N PRO A 461 -17.00 0.41 -7.72
CA PRO A 461 -17.06 0.83 -9.12
C PRO A 461 -18.05 1.96 -9.40
N TYR A 462 -19.04 2.17 -8.54
CA TYR A 462 -20.10 3.16 -8.76
C TYR A 462 -19.83 4.49 -8.08
N TYR A 463 -19.05 4.50 -7.01
CA TYR A 463 -18.80 5.71 -6.23
C TYR A 463 -17.34 5.84 -5.80
N TYR A 464 -16.83 4.93 -4.96
CA TYR A 464 -15.55 5.12 -4.30
C TYR A 464 -14.36 5.25 -5.25
N ALA A 465 -14.32 4.50 -6.35
CA ALA A 465 -13.28 4.64 -7.36
C ALA A 465 -13.52 5.79 -8.36
N ARG A 466 -14.66 6.47 -8.27
CA ARG A 466 -15.06 7.54 -9.20
C ARG A 466 -14.61 8.90 -8.70
N THR A 467 -14.37 9.83 -9.61
CA THR A 467 -13.88 11.18 -9.30
C THR A 467 -14.78 11.93 -8.34
N VAL A 468 -16.09 11.67 -8.35
CA VAL A 468 -17.06 12.29 -7.46
C VAL A 468 -16.80 11.98 -5.97
N ALA A 469 -16.04 10.93 -5.66
CA ALA A 469 -15.67 10.58 -4.28
C ALA A 469 -14.37 11.23 -3.80
N HIS A 470 -13.71 12.04 -4.62
CA HIS A 470 -12.39 12.59 -4.35
C HIS A 470 -12.40 14.14 -4.36
N ASN A 471 -11.43 14.76 -3.70
CA ASN A 471 -11.25 16.22 -3.68
C ASN A 471 -10.67 16.72 -5.02
N CYS A 472 -11.41 16.47 -6.08
CA CYS A 472 -11.07 16.76 -7.46
C CYS A 472 -11.99 17.82 -8.07
N VAL A 473 -11.95 17.94 -9.38
CA VAL A 473 -12.93 18.69 -10.15
C VAL A 473 -13.67 17.73 -11.08
N THR A 474 -14.97 17.92 -11.26
CA THR A 474 -15.74 17.23 -12.29
C THR A 474 -16.16 18.20 -13.40
N ILE A 475 -16.26 17.71 -14.62
CA ILE A 475 -16.76 18.42 -15.81
C ILE A 475 -17.84 17.55 -16.43
N TYR A 476 -19.09 17.91 -16.28
CA TYR A 476 -20.21 17.09 -16.72
C TYR A 476 -20.45 17.26 -18.23
N MET A 477 -20.26 16.18 -18.98
CA MET A 477 -20.60 16.09 -20.39
C MET A 477 -21.78 15.14 -20.55
N PRO A 478 -22.95 15.60 -21.07
CA PRO A 478 -24.10 14.72 -21.23
C PRO A 478 -23.80 13.50 -22.10
N GLY A 479 -24.26 12.34 -21.65
CA GLY A 479 -24.11 11.07 -22.40
C GLY A 479 -22.71 10.45 -22.37
N GLU A 480 -21.81 10.97 -21.56
CA GLU A 480 -20.48 10.37 -21.37
C GLU A 480 -20.56 8.95 -20.81
N LYS A 481 -19.71 8.07 -21.34
CA LYS A 481 -19.55 6.70 -20.86
C LYS A 481 -18.15 6.52 -20.30
N PHE A 482 -18.08 5.93 -19.13
CA PHE A 482 -16.81 5.69 -18.43
C PHE A 482 -16.31 4.26 -18.61
N PRO A 483 -14.98 4.04 -18.57
CA PRO A 483 -14.42 2.71 -18.61
C PRO A 483 -14.84 1.93 -17.34
N LYS A 484 -14.94 0.61 -17.49
CA LYS A 484 -15.19 -0.28 -16.36
C LYS A 484 -14.01 -0.26 -15.41
N TYR A 485 -14.31 -0.22 -14.12
CA TYR A 485 -13.32 -0.41 -13.05
C TYR A 485 -13.24 -1.91 -12.68
N TRP A 486 -12.07 -2.39 -12.31
CA TRP A 486 -11.95 -3.76 -11.81
C TRP A 486 -12.84 -3.95 -10.57
N GLY A 487 -13.27 -5.16 -10.29
CA GLY A 487 -14.24 -5.42 -9.21
C GLY A 487 -15.69 -4.98 -9.53
N SER A 488 -15.91 -4.31 -10.68
CA SER A 488 -17.25 -4.11 -11.17
C SER A 488 -17.88 -5.45 -11.53
N PRO A 489 -19.11 -5.76 -11.08
CA PRO A 489 -19.84 -6.94 -11.55
C PRO A 489 -20.00 -6.95 -13.07
N ALA A 490 -19.94 -5.77 -13.70
CA ALA A 490 -19.94 -5.61 -15.16
C ALA A 490 -18.57 -5.93 -15.82
N ALA A 491 -17.51 -6.17 -15.06
CA ALA A 491 -16.24 -6.66 -15.60
C ALA A 491 -16.33 -8.12 -16.06
N ASN A 492 -17.31 -8.86 -15.56
CA ASN A 492 -17.63 -10.21 -15.99
C ASN A 492 -18.71 -10.12 -17.05
N GLU A 493 -18.33 -10.21 -18.33
CA GLU A 493 -19.16 -10.46 -19.52
C GLU A 493 -20.65 -10.06 -19.42
N ASP A 494 -21.21 -9.47 -20.43
CA ASP A 494 -22.65 -9.26 -20.70
C ASP A 494 -23.53 -8.53 -19.67
N ARG A 495 -23.02 -8.10 -18.52
CA ARG A 495 -23.81 -7.30 -17.57
C ARG A 495 -23.69 -5.82 -17.90
N THR A 496 -24.71 -5.27 -18.47
CA THR A 496 -24.93 -3.85 -18.66
C THR A 496 -25.41 -3.21 -17.35
N LEU A 497 -24.50 -3.07 -16.37
CA LEU A 497 -24.79 -2.23 -15.23
C LEU A 497 -24.60 -0.77 -15.63
N GLU A 498 -25.58 0.05 -15.33
CA GLU A 498 -25.45 1.50 -15.47
C GLU A 498 -24.34 2.01 -14.57
N HIS A 499 -23.47 2.84 -15.10
CA HIS A 499 -22.48 3.60 -14.35
C HIS A 499 -22.95 5.04 -14.21
N PRO A 500 -22.72 5.72 -13.07
CA PRO A 500 -23.04 7.14 -12.96
C PRO A 500 -22.19 7.95 -13.93
N ASN A 501 -22.81 8.93 -14.59
CA ASN A 501 -22.06 10.02 -15.21
C ASN A 501 -21.73 11.06 -14.14
N ASP A 502 -20.65 10.84 -13.42
CA ASP A 502 -20.18 11.76 -12.38
C ASP A 502 -19.45 12.99 -12.92
N GLY A 503 -19.29 13.11 -14.25
CA GLY A 503 -18.48 14.15 -14.87
C GLY A 503 -16.97 14.00 -14.62
N GLY A 504 -16.55 12.88 -14.07
CA GLY A 504 -15.19 12.61 -13.61
C GLY A 504 -14.19 12.22 -14.68
N GLN A 505 -13.10 11.63 -14.21
CA GLN A 505 -11.97 11.16 -15.01
C GLN A 505 -12.27 9.81 -15.65
N CYS A 506 -11.63 9.54 -16.79
CA CYS A 506 -11.70 8.28 -17.52
C CYS A 506 -10.33 7.61 -17.71
N ASP A 507 -9.23 8.27 -17.35
CA ASP A 507 -7.88 7.68 -17.31
C ASP A 507 -7.25 7.86 -15.93
N ILE A 508 -6.85 6.73 -15.35
CA ILE A 508 -6.22 6.66 -14.01
C ILE A 508 -4.79 7.26 -14.04
N LEU A 509 -4.11 7.22 -15.18
CA LEU A 509 -2.71 7.65 -15.33
C LEU A 509 -2.56 8.98 -16.08
N GLY A 510 -3.65 9.69 -16.35
CA GLY A 510 -3.67 10.89 -17.18
C GLY A 510 -3.12 12.16 -16.55
N SER A 511 -2.44 12.10 -15.40
CA SER A 511 -1.86 13.29 -14.76
C SER A 511 -0.34 13.30 -14.78
N ARG A 512 0.23 14.50 -14.66
CA ARG A 512 1.67 14.71 -14.52
C ARG A 512 1.97 15.89 -13.60
N LEU A 513 2.99 15.74 -12.79
CA LEU A 513 3.51 16.82 -11.98
C LEU A 513 4.23 17.84 -12.89
N LEU A 514 3.85 19.12 -12.78
CA LEU A 514 4.45 20.21 -13.52
C LEU A 514 5.53 20.93 -12.73
N ALA A 515 5.31 21.08 -11.42
CA ALA A 515 6.23 21.74 -10.51
C ALA A 515 6.08 21.21 -9.08
N HIS A 516 7.21 21.13 -8.37
CA HIS A 516 7.28 20.90 -6.94
C HIS A 516 8.39 21.80 -6.36
N LYS A 517 8.05 22.64 -5.41
CA LYS A 517 9.00 23.53 -4.74
C LYS A 517 8.73 23.57 -3.25
N GLU A 518 9.76 23.37 -2.46
CA GLU A 518 9.72 23.47 -1.00
C GLU A 518 10.59 24.62 -0.52
N THR A 519 10.08 25.36 0.45
CA THR A 519 10.80 26.40 1.20
C THR A 519 10.54 26.24 2.69
N GLU A 520 11.14 27.07 3.51
CA GLU A 520 10.81 27.12 4.94
C GLU A 520 9.34 27.47 5.19
N ASN A 521 8.74 28.31 4.35
CA ASN A 521 7.42 28.89 4.57
C ASN A 521 6.28 28.19 3.83
N TYR A 522 6.58 27.47 2.74
CA TYR A 522 5.57 26.85 1.92
C TYR A 522 6.09 25.66 1.12
N VAL A 523 5.16 24.79 0.75
CA VAL A 523 5.32 23.81 -0.33
C VAL A 523 4.36 24.20 -1.45
N TYR A 524 4.87 24.29 -2.68
CA TYR A 524 4.10 24.57 -3.90
C TYR A 524 4.12 23.36 -4.81
N VAL A 525 2.95 22.99 -5.32
CA VAL A 525 2.75 21.89 -6.26
C VAL A 525 1.91 22.39 -7.42
N ALA A 526 2.27 22.04 -8.65
CA ALA A 526 1.42 22.20 -9.82
C ALA A 526 1.30 20.88 -10.57
N SER A 527 0.11 20.54 -10.99
CA SER A 527 -0.18 19.27 -11.68
C SER A 527 -1.22 19.46 -12.77
N ASP A 528 -0.95 18.83 -13.91
CA ASP A 528 -1.84 18.77 -15.07
C ASP A 528 -2.53 17.40 -15.10
N ALA A 529 -3.85 17.38 -14.98
CA ALA A 529 -4.70 16.20 -15.09
C ALA A 529 -5.59 16.23 -16.34
N THR A 530 -5.28 17.05 -17.32
CA THR A 530 -6.10 17.19 -18.53
C THR A 530 -6.35 15.88 -19.22
N ALA A 531 -5.30 15.06 -19.41
CA ALA A 531 -5.42 13.76 -20.05
C ALA A 531 -6.16 12.69 -19.23
N SER A 532 -6.50 12.98 -17.97
CA SER A 532 -7.36 12.10 -17.17
C SER A 532 -8.83 12.20 -17.58
N TYR A 533 -9.23 13.28 -18.21
CA TYR A 533 -10.62 13.52 -18.65
C TYR A 533 -10.81 13.17 -20.12
N HIS A 534 -12.07 12.92 -20.49
CA HIS A 534 -12.37 12.68 -21.89
C HIS A 534 -11.99 13.90 -22.74
N LYS A 535 -11.29 13.66 -23.85
CA LYS A 535 -10.74 14.70 -24.73
C LYS A 535 -11.79 15.66 -25.32
N ASP A 536 -13.05 15.19 -25.46
CA ASP A 536 -14.16 15.98 -26.02
C ASP A 536 -14.87 16.82 -24.95
N LYS A 537 -14.38 16.84 -23.70
CA LYS A 537 -14.96 17.66 -22.64
C LYS A 537 -13.99 18.63 -21.96
N ALA A 538 -12.69 18.30 -21.94
CA ALA A 538 -11.70 19.07 -21.19
C ALA A 538 -10.47 19.39 -22.05
N ASP A 539 -10.21 20.69 -22.23
CA ASP A 539 -9.01 21.21 -22.89
C ASP A 539 -7.90 21.54 -21.91
N LEU A 540 -8.26 21.83 -20.63
CA LEU A 540 -7.30 22.12 -19.56
C LEU A 540 -7.91 21.78 -18.21
N VAL A 541 -7.16 21.02 -17.41
CA VAL A 541 -7.45 20.76 -15.98
C VAL A 541 -6.12 20.78 -15.22
N VAL A 542 -5.77 21.93 -14.69
CA VAL A 542 -4.52 22.14 -13.95
C VAL A 542 -4.83 22.62 -12.54
N ARG A 543 -4.25 21.95 -11.55
CA ARG A 543 -4.32 22.33 -10.14
C ARG A 543 -2.97 22.82 -9.65
N GLU A 544 -2.99 23.94 -8.93
CA GLU A 544 -1.88 24.41 -8.11
C GLU A 544 -2.28 24.31 -6.63
N PHE A 545 -1.49 23.58 -5.85
CA PHE A 545 -1.73 23.34 -4.43
C PHE A 545 -0.59 23.95 -3.63
N ILE A 546 -0.90 24.93 -2.78
CA ILE A 546 0.07 25.64 -1.98
C ILE A 546 -0.20 25.38 -0.51
N TRP A 547 0.75 24.76 0.18
CA TRP A 547 0.71 24.62 1.61
C TRP A 547 1.59 25.68 2.27
N CYS A 548 0.98 26.68 2.92
CA CYS A 548 1.62 27.69 3.77
C CYS A 548 1.75 27.08 5.18
N VAL A 549 2.96 26.66 5.49
CA VAL A 549 3.27 25.87 6.70
C VAL A 549 2.97 26.63 7.99
N PRO A 550 2.34 26.01 9.01
CA PRO A 550 1.96 24.59 9.06
C PRO A 550 0.52 24.26 8.65
N ASP A 551 -0.46 25.18 8.69
CA ASP A 551 -1.87 24.81 8.73
C ASP A 551 -2.76 25.51 7.69
N VAL A 552 -2.21 26.28 6.75
CA VAL A 552 -3.00 26.99 5.74
C VAL A 552 -2.69 26.46 4.35
N PHE A 553 -3.74 26.17 3.59
CA PHE A 553 -3.64 25.70 2.21
C PHE A 553 -4.36 26.65 1.27
N VAL A 554 -3.84 26.83 0.06
CA VAL A 554 -4.52 27.49 -1.05
C VAL A 554 -4.56 26.55 -2.22
N VAL A 555 -5.76 26.26 -2.71
CA VAL A 555 -5.99 25.42 -3.89
C VAL A 555 -6.46 26.30 -5.02
N PHE A 556 -5.78 26.23 -6.16
CA PHE A 556 -6.11 26.99 -7.35
C PHE A 556 -6.23 26.07 -8.55
N ASP A 557 -7.41 26.07 -9.19
CA ASP A 557 -7.70 25.28 -10.37
C ASP A 557 -7.93 26.17 -11.58
N ARG A 558 -7.33 25.80 -12.72
CA ARG A 558 -7.55 26.33 -14.06
C ARG A 558 -8.27 25.30 -14.89
N LEU A 559 -9.45 25.63 -15.37
CA LEU A 559 -10.29 24.71 -16.10
C LEU A 559 -10.73 25.34 -17.42
N VAL A 560 -10.55 24.60 -18.51
CA VAL A 560 -11.11 24.92 -19.80
C VAL A 560 -11.88 23.70 -20.31
N SER A 561 -13.17 23.86 -20.59
CA SER A 561 -14.02 22.83 -21.18
C SER A 561 -14.27 23.14 -22.66
N ASP A 562 -14.52 22.08 -23.46
CA ASP A 562 -14.87 22.25 -24.89
C ASP A 562 -16.11 23.13 -25.06
N LYS A 563 -17.11 22.97 -24.19
CA LYS A 563 -18.35 23.76 -24.23
C LYS A 563 -18.63 24.48 -22.92
N ALA A 564 -19.19 25.68 -23.03
CA ALA A 564 -19.52 26.50 -21.87
C ALA A 564 -20.60 25.86 -20.96
N GLU A 565 -21.51 25.09 -21.55
CA GLU A 565 -22.58 24.38 -20.83
C GLU A 565 -22.11 23.13 -20.07
N TYR A 566 -20.87 22.67 -20.26
CA TYR A 566 -20.34 21.59 -19.45
C TYR A 566 -20.08 22.07 -18.05
N ALA A 567 -20.96 21.68 -17.13
CA ALA A 567 -20.91 22.14 -15.74
C ALA A 567 -19.64 21.67 -15.06
N LYS A 568 -18.91 22.62 -14.46
CA LYS A 568 -17.69 22.35 -13.68
C LYS A 568 -18.00 22.41 -12.19
N THR A 569 -17.54 21.43 -11.44
CA THR A 569 -17.77 21.35 -9.99
C THR A 569 -16.48 21.04 -9.28
N TRP A 570 -16.10 21.88 -8.32
CA TRP A 570 -15.03 21.63 -7.40
C TRP A 570 -15.58 20.87 -6.17
N LEU A 571 -14.87 19.83 -5.72
CA LEU A 571 -15.32 18.91 -4.68
C LEU A 571 -14.44 18.98 -3.45
N TYR A 572 -15.06 18.91 -2.27
CA TYR A 572 -14.40 18.78 -0.98
C TYR A 572 -15.17 17.82 -0.07
N HIS A 573 -14.52 16.76 0.40
CA HIS A 573 -15.14 15.72 1.21
C HIS A 573 -14.81 15.88 2.69
N THR A 574 -15.81 15.69 3.54
CA THR A 574 -15.74 15.86 4.98
C THR A 574 -16.23 14.63 5.73
N ALA A 575 -15.63 14.36 6.90
CA ALA A 575 -16.03 13.25 7.75
C ALA A 575 -17.40 13.49 8.42
N ALA A 576 -17.70 14.73 8.78
CA ALA A 576 -18.96 15.14 9.36
C ALA A 576 -19.68 16.16 8.47
N GLU A 577 -20.96 16.42 8.76
CA GLU A 577 -21.75 17.43 8.07
C GLU A 577 -21.10 18.81 8.22
N PRO A 578 -20.75 19.50 7.11
CA PRO A 578 -20.19 20.83 7.18
C PRO A 578 -21.27 21.86 7.52
N GLU A 579 -20.90 22.81 8.37
CA GLU A 579 -21.71 23.98 8.69
C GLU A 579 -21.41 25.10 7.69
N MET A 580 -22.44 25.67 7.08
CA MET A 580 -22.28 26.80 6.18
C MET A 580 -22.16 28.11 6.98
N ASN A 581 -21.11 28.89 6.73
CA ASN A 581 -20.86 30.19 7.33
C ASN A 581 -20.95 31.29 6.25
N GLY A 582 -22.17 31.66 5.91
CA GLY A 582 -22.47 32.50 4.74
C GLY A 582 -22.45 31.70 3.44
N ASP A 583 -22.37 32.41 2.30
CA ASP A 583 -22.57 31.84 0.97
C ASP A 583 -21.34 31.10 0.42
N LEU A 584 -20.12 31.47 0.85
CA LEU A 584 -18.87 31.02 0.27
C LEU A 584 -17.90 30.36 1.26
N GLU A 585 -18.32 30.14 2.49
CA GLU A 585 -17.48 29.52 3.52
C GLU A 585 -18.22 28.39 4.21
N PHE A 586 -17.49 27.34 4.52
CA PHE A 586 -17.98 26.25 5.35
C PHE A 586 -16.96 25.83 6.39
N ILE A 587 -17.46 25.25 7.47
CA ILE A 587 -16.70 24.79 8.62
C ILE A 587 -17.02 23.31 8.82
N GLU A 588 -16.02 22.47 9.01
CA GLU A 588 -16.20 21.10 9.42
C GLU A 588 -15.46 20.85 10.74
N THR A 589 -16.15 20.20 11.68
CA THR A 589 -15.59 19.86 12.99
C THR A 589 -15.88 18.40 13.29
N SER A 590 -14.83 17.61 13.42
CA SER A 590 -14.92 16.19 13.79
C SER A 590 -13.58 15.69 14.34
N GLN A 591 -13.57 14.52 14.97
CA GLN A 591 -12.37 13.79 15.36
C GLN A 591 -11.36 14.61 16.20
N GLY A 592 -11.80 15.67 16.90
CA GLY A 592 -10.92 16.55 17.68
C GLY A 592 -10.25 17.67 16.88
N GLY A 593 -10.60 17.84 15.62
CA GLY A 593 -10.07 18.90 14.76
C GLY A 593 -11.14 19.66 14.03
N ARG A 594 -10.74 20.77 13.42
CA ARG A 594 -11.60 21.66 12.65
C ARG A 594 -10.90 22.12 11.37
N SER A 595 -11.69 22.22 10.30
CA SER A 595 -11.30 22.90 9.07
C SER A 595 -12.25 24.05 8.73
N VAL A 596 -11.72 25.14 8.24
CA VAL A 596 -12.49 26.25 7.68
C VAL A 596 -12.04 26.43 6.24
N CYS A 597 -12.97 26.36 5.29
CA CYS A 597 -12.70 26.54 3.88
C CYS A 597 -13.55 27.69 3.32
N ARG A 598 -12.91 28.62 2.59
CA ARG A 598 -13.58 29.70 1.90
C ARG A 598 -13.25 29.70 0.41
N THR A 599 -14.30 29.77 -0.42
CA THR A 599 -14.18 30.03 -1.85
C THR A 599 -13.84 31.51 -2.08
N LEU A 600 -12.69 31.76 -2.69
CA LEU A 600 -12.23 33.09 -3.05
C LEU A 600 -12.63 33.47 -4.48
N PHE A 601 -12.65 32.48 -5.37
CA PHE A 601 -13.11 32.55 -6.75
C PHE A 601 -13.77 31.22 -7.16
N PRO A 602 -14.82 31.27 -8.01
CA PRO A 602 -15.53 32.46 -8.53
C PRO A 602 -16.25 33.21 -7.40
N LYS A 603 -16.35 34.54 -7.54
CA LYS A 603 -17.04 35.42 -6.54
C LYS A 603 -18.54 35.14 -6.43
N ASN A 604 -19.15 34.68 -7.52
CA ASN A 604 -20.55 34.37 -7.64
C ASN A 604 -20.79 32.83 -7.64
N ALA A 605 -19.92 32.07 -6.99
CA ALA A 605 -20.08 30.64 -6.90
C ALA A 605 -21.37 30.26 -6.14
N SER A 606 -21.95 29.14 -6.57
CA SER A 606 -22.93 28.39 -5.76
C SER A 606 -22.17 27.35 -4.96
N VAL A 607 -22.38 27.34 -3.66
CA VAL A 607 -21.78 26.36 -2.72
C VAL A 607 -22.89 25.55 -2.11
N THR A 608 -22.89 24.25 -2.33
CA THR A 608 -23.90 23.32 -1.83
C THR A 608 -23.25 22.16 -1.10
N LYS A 609 -23.93 21.64 -0.08
CA LYS A 609 -23.52 20.39 0.60
C LYS A 609 -24.42 19.24 0.17
N ILE A 610 -23.84 18.09 -0.05
CA ILE A 610 -24.52 16.86 -0.44
C ILE A 610 -24.04 15.75 0.49
N GLY A 611 -24.98 15.01 1.08
CA GLY A 611 -24.66 13.91 1.96
C GLY A 611 -25.79 13.59 2.91
N GLY A 612 -25.47 12.80 3.94
CA GLY A 612 -26.42 12.30 4.91
C GLY A 612 -27.32 11.19 4.36
N THR A 613 -28.30 10.79 5.15
CA THR A 613 -29.19 9.66 4.83
C THR A 613 -29.81 9.77 3.44
N GLY A 614 -29.57 8.75 2.61
CA GLY A 614 -30.09 8.68 1.23
C GLY A 614 -29.31 9.49 0.19
N LYS A 615 -28.19 10.13 0.59
CA LYS A 615 -27.33 10.90 -0.31
C LYS A 615 -25.83 10.63 -0.15
N GLN A 616 -25.46 9.57 0.56
CA GLN A 616 -24.05 9.19 0.79
C GLN A 616 -23.33 8.84 -0.52
N PHE A 617 -24.07 8.30 -1.49
CA PHE A 617 -23.57 7.88 -2.80
C PHE A 617 -24.24 8.66 -3.92
N TRP A 618 -24.56 9.92 -3.69
CA TRP A 618 -25.27 10.75 -4.64
C TRP A 618 -24.38 11.17 -5.80
N SER A 619 -24.78 10.77 -7.00
CA SER A 619 -24.14 11.15 -8.26
C SER A 619 -25.14 11.02 -9.39
N ASP A 620 -25.01 11.83 -10.45
CA ASP A 620 -25.86 11.76 -11.64
C ASP A 620 -27.37 11.73 -11.29
N GLY A 621 -27.78 12.60 -10.39
CA GLY A 621 -29.18 12.81 -10.00
C GLY A 621 -29.82 11.77 -9.08
N ARG A 622 -29.07 10.81 -8.59
CA ARG A 622 -29.58 9.78 -7.65
C ARG A 622 -28.52 9.30 -6.64
N ASN A 623 -29.00 8.71 -5.56
CA ASN A 623 -28.14 7.92 -4.68
C ASN A 623 -27.97 6.52 -5.28
N TRP A 624 -26.72 6.09 -5.47
CA TRP A 624 -26.40 4.80 -6.12
C TRP A 624 -26.45 3.67 -5.10
N PRO A 625 -27.58 2.95 -5.00
CA PRO A 625 -27.68 1.81 -4.11
C PRO A 625 -26.82 0.66 -4.62
N LEU A 626 -26.57 -0.29 -3.75
CA LEU A 626 -26.04 -1.57 -4.16
C LEU A 626 -26.98 -2.21 -5.19
N PRO A 627 -26.47 -2.67 -6.35
CA PRO A 627 -27.28 -3.38 -7.29
C PRO A 627 -27.84 -4.67 -6.66
N VAL A 628 -29.06 -5.04 -7.02
CA VAL A 628 -29.62 -6.34 -6.65
C VAL A 628 -28.87 -7.41 -7.43
N LEU A 629 -28.14 -8.25 -6.72
CA LEU A 629 -27.27 -9.26 -7.26
C LEU A 629 -27.89 -10.64 -7.23
N THR A 630 -27.47 -11.48 -8.16
CA THR A 630 -27.76 -12.91 -8.12
C THR A 630 -27.03 -13.59 -6.95
N PRO A 631 -27.48 -14.78 -6.48
CA PRO A 631 -26.79 -15.53 -5.44
C PRO A 631 -25.32 -15.81 -5.73
N GLU A 632 -24.94 -15.90 -7.02
CA GLU A 632 -23.55 -16.13 -7.44
C GLU A 632 -22.68 -14.87 -7.26
N ASP A 633 -23.28 -13.70 -7.33
CA ASP A 633 -22.60 -12.43 -7.06
C ASP A 633 -22.47 -12.15 -5.56
N TYR A 634 -23.14 -12.92 -4.74
CA TYR A 634 -23.25 -12.73 -3.29
C TYR A 634 -21.93 -12.84 -2.54
N GLY A 635 -20.92 -13.47 -3.12
CA GLY A 635 -19.57 -13.49 -2.56
C GLY A 635 -19.02 -12.09 -2.35
N TYR A 636 -19.37 -11.16 -3.24
CA TYR A 636 -18.97 -9.75 -3.18
C TYR A 636 -19.96 -8.88 -2.38
N ALA A 637 -21.25 -9.23 -2.36
CA ALA A 637 -22.29 -8.39 -1.76
C ALA A 637 -22.45 -8.56 -0.23
N LYS A 638 -22.08 -9.72 0.31
CA LYS A 638 -22.33 -10.04 1.72
C LYS A 638 -21.63 -9.15 2.73
N ARG A 639 -20.61 -8.39 2.32
CA ARG A 639 -19.79 -7.58 3.22
C ARG A 639 -19.92 -6.09 2.96
N ASP A 640 -20.64 -5.70 1.91
CA ASP A 640 -20.87 -4.30 1.61
C ASP A 640 -22.02 -3.79 2.46
N ASN A 641 -21.74 -3.72 3.74
CA ASN A 641 -22.63 -3.04 4.64
C ASN A 641 -22.64 -1.56 4.29
N ASN A 642 -23.76 -0.93 4.36
CA ASN A 642 -23.85 0.52 4.35
C ASN A 642 -22.79 1.07 5.31
N PRO A 643 -22.12 2.17 4.94
CA PRO A 643 -21.18 2.82 5.85
C PRO A 643 -21.84 3.07 7.19
N THR A 644 -21.16 2.65 8.25
CA THR A 644 -21.57 2.93 9.61
C THR A 644 -20.81 4.14 10.12
N ASP A 645 -21.31 4.79 11.15
CA ASP A 645 -20.65 5.93 11.81
C ASP A 645 -19.24 5.58 12.34
N ASP A 646 -18.95 4.28 12.47
CA ASP A 646 -17.64 3.76 12.88
C ASP A 646 -16.58 3.80 11.75
N TRP A 647 -16.96 4.18 10.53
CA TRP A 647 -16.04 4.23 9.38
C TRP A 647 -15.56 5.65 9.12
N PRO A 648 -14.42 6.07 9.70
CA PRO A 648 -13.99 7.47 9.68
C PRO A 648 -13.67 8.02 8.28
N LEU A 649 -13.47 7.18 7.29
CA LEU A 649 -13.19 7.57 5.92
C LEU A 649 -14.34 7.32 4.94
N VAL A 650 -15.48 6.90 5.38
CA VAL A 650 -16.65 7.00 4.54
C VAL A 650 -17.16 8.42 4.67
N GLY A 651 -16.68 9.29 3.80
CA GLY A 651 -17.15 10.66 3.73
C GLY A 651 -18.64 10.67 3.39
N GLN A 652 -19.46 10.81 4.40
CA GLN A 652 -20.91 10.90 4.23
C GLN A 652 -21.36 12.22 3.65
N TRP A 653 -20.43 13.20 3.56
CA TRP A 653 -20.70 14.56 3.13
C TRP A 653 -19.65 15.07 2.17
N ARG A 654 -20.09 15.84 1.19
CA ARG A 654 -19.22 16.63 0.33
C ARG A 654 -19.79 18.04 0.12
N VAL A 655 -18.92 18.99 -0.12
CA VAL A 655 -19.24 20.33 -0.58
C VAL A 655 -18.95 20.42 -2.07
N GLU A 656 -19.89 20.91 -2.82
CA GLU A 656 -19.80 21.19 -4.25
C GLU A 656 -19.79 22.69 -4.50
N VAL A 657 -18.79 23.16 -5.25
CA VAL A 657 -18.67 24.56 -5.64
C VAL A 657 -18.77 24.67 -7.16
N GLN A 658 -19.73 25.44 -7.65
CA GLN A 658 -19.98 25.66 -9.08
C GLN A 658 -19.93 27.14 -9.44
N PRO A 659 -19.47 27.52 -10.66
CA PRO A 659 -19.57 28.88 -11.13
C PRO A 659 -21.03 29.31 -11.26
N GLY A 660 -21.33 30.56 -10.95
CA GLY A 660 -22.71 31.09 -11.00
C GLY A 660 -23.27 31.26 -12.42
N LYS A 661 -22.48 31.01 -13.45
CA LYS A 661 -22.91 31.00 -14.87
C LYS A 661 -22.02 30.08 -15.70
N PRO A 662 -22.56 29.48 -16.78
CA PRO A 662 -21.78 28.70 -17.72
C PRO A 662 -20.64 29.51 -18.35
N SER A 663 -19.46 28.88 -18.48
CA SER A 663 -18.28 29.45 -19.13
C SER A 663 -17.41 28.33 -19.67
N LYS A 664 -16.67 28.59 -20.77
CA LYS A 664 -15.63 27.65 -21.22
C LYS A 664 -14.43 27.60 -20.27
N SER A 665 -14.05 28.77 -19.75
CA SER A 665 -12.88 28.92 -18.88
C SER A 665 -13.28 29.38 -17.49
N ASP A 666 -12.89 28.66 -16.47
CA ASP A 666 -13.15 28.98 -15.07
C ASP A 666 -11.90 28.83 -14.22
N TYR A 667 -11.81 29.66 -13.18
CA TYR A 667 -10.81 29.60 -12.14
C TYR A 667 -11.50 29.35 -10.80
N PHE A 668 -11.04 28.35 -10.08
CA PHE A 668 -11.43 28.14 -8.68
C PHE A 668 -10.24 28.49 -7.78
N MET A 669 -10.49 29.21 -6.71
CA MET A 669 -9.50 29.48 -5.67
C MET A 669 -10.15 29.33 -4.31
N HIS A 670 -9.56 28.48 -3.51
CA HIS A 670 -10.01 28.20 -2.14
C HIS A 670 -8.87 28.42 -1.16
N ILE A 671 -9.18 28.97 0.01
CA ILE A 671 -8.27 28.99 1.16
C ILE A 671 -8.85 28.07 2.24
N ILE A 672 -8.01 27.20 2.77
CA ILE A 672 -8.36 26.23 3.79
C ILE A 672 -7.42 26.42 4.97
N GLN A 673 -7.94 26.53 6.17
CA GLN A 673 -7.15 26.45 7.38
C GLN A 673 -7.62 25.26 8.22
N VAL A 674 -6.65 24.53 8.76
CA VAL A 674 -6.91 23.38 9.64
C VAL A 674 -6.36 23.65 11.04
N GLY A 675 -6.94 23.03 12.06
CA GLY A 675 -6.53 23.21 13.44
C GLY A 675 -7.24 22.22 14.36
N ASP A 676 -7.09 22.43 15.66
CA ASP A 676 -7.94 21.81 16.65
C ASP A 676 -9.34 22.46 16.68
N GLU A 677 -10.24 21.96 17.52
CA GLU A 677 -11.61 22.49 17.64
C GLU A 677 -11.69 23.96 18.06
N SER A 678 -10.59 24.55 18.57
CA SER A 678 -10.55 25.96 18.94
C SER A 678 -10.40 26.92 17.75
N LEU A 679 -10.10 26.39 16.56
CA LEU A 679 -9.98 27.19 15.35
C LEU A 679 -11.29 27.88 15.02
N GLN A 680 -11.31 29.22 15.08
CA GLN A 680 -12.54 30.00 14.92
C GLN A 680 -12.75 30.54 13.50
N ARG A 681 -11.70 30.94 12.82
CA ARG A 681 -11.78 31.64 11.53
C ARG A 681 -10.49 31.57 10.72
N LEU A 682 -10.66 31.72 9.43
CA LEU A 682 -9.57 31.95 8.47
C LEU A 682 -8.82 33.29 8.72
N PRO A 683 -7.58 33.42 8.25
CA PRO A 683 -6.92 34.68 8.13
C PRO A 683 -7.76 35.64 7.30
N LYS A 684 -7.67 36.95 7.61
CA LYS A 684 -8.27 38.00 6.73
C LYS A 684 -7.58 37.93 5.37
N THR A 685 -8.37 37.80 4.32
CA THR A 685 -7.91 37.70 2.94
C THR A 685 -8.24 38.97 2.17
N ARG A 686 -7.33 39.38 1.30
CA ARG A 686 -7.57 40.40 0.25
C ARG A 686 -7.32 39.72 -1.10
N THR A 687 -8.35 39.57 -1.89
CA THR A 687 -8.24 39.06 -3.27
C THR A 687 -8.00 40.19 -4.25
N PHE A 688 -7.32 39.87 -5.35
CA PHE A 688 -7.17 40.74 -6.50
C PHE A 688 -7.39 39.93 -7.79
N ASP A 689 -7.94 40.63 -8.78
CA ASP A 689 -8.15 40.08 -10.13
C ASP A 689 -7.92 41.19 -11.16
N SER A 690 -6.99 40.94 -12.06
CA SER A 690 -6.62 41.84 -13.15
C SER A 690 -6.67 41.08 -14.48
N HIS A 691 -6.37 41.75 -15.58
CA HIS A 691 -6.34 41.15 -16.90
C HIS A 691 -5.42 39.91 -16.92
N ASN A 692 -4.21 40.01 -16.37
CA ASN A 692 -3.18 38.99 -16.45
C ASN A 692 -2.96 38.19 -15.18
N LYS A 693 -3.38 38.67 -14.02
CA LYS A 693 -3.08 38.05 -12.73
C LYS A 693 -4.29 38.07 -11.81
N MET A 694 -4.45 37.00 -11.07
CA MET A 694 -5.38 36.93 -9.95
C MET A 694 -4.69 36.31 -8.74
N GLY A 695 -5.22 36.58 -7.54
CA GLY A 695 -4.57 36.03 -6.37
C GLY A 695 -5.17 36.45 -5.04
N VAL A 696 -4.43 36.14 -3.98
CA VAL A 696 -4.82 36.44 -2.60
C VAL A 696 -3.63 36.91 -1.77
N GLU A 697 -3.90 37.86 -0.88
CA GLU A 697 -3.01 38.26 0.20
C GLU A 697 -3.65 37.93 1.54
N PHE A 698 -2.83 37.47 2.47
CA PHE A 698 -3.23 37.19 3.85
C PHE A 698 -2.03 37.25 4.80
N ILE A 699 -2.30 37.35 6.10
CA ILE A 699 -1.28 37.27 7.14
C ILE A 699 -1.51 35.98 7.94
N TYR A 700 -0.44 35.20 8.07
CA TYR A 700 -0.46 33.96 8.83
C TYR A 700 0.89 33.74 9.52
N GLY A 701 0.88 33.33 10.79
CA GLY A 701 2.11 33.06 11.56
C GLY A 701 3.10 34.26 11.63
N GLY A 702 2.59 35.49 11.65
CA GLY A 702 3.43 36.71 11.66
C GLY A 702 4.00 37.09 10.29
N LYS A 703 3.70 36.36 9.24
CA LYS A 703 4.18 36.60 7.88
C LYS A 703 3.05 37.04 6.95
N LYS A 704 3.37 37.93 6.00
CA LYS A 704 2.46 38.31 4.93
C LYS A 704 2.75 37.44 3.72
N TYR A 705 1.72 36.73 3.27
CA TYR A 705 1.72 35.93 2.06
C TYR A 705 1.01 36.71 0.95
N ARG A 706 1.62 36.71 -0.24
CA ARG A 706 1.00 37.18 -1.48
C ARG A 706 1.19 36.11 -2.53
N LEU A 707 0.08 35.46 -2.93
CA LEU A 707 0.03 34.45 -3.96
C LEU A 707 -0.58 35.06 -5.23
N SER A 708 0.15 35.03 -6.34
CA SER A 708 -0.23 35.69 -7.59
C SER A 708 -0.11 34.73 -8.75
N PHE A 709 -1.25 34.28 -9.27
CA PHE A 709 -1.36 33.34 -10.35
C PHE A 709 -1.45 34.06 -11.69
N ASP A 710 -0.68 33.61 -12.70
CA ASP A 710 -0.72 34.15 -14.05
C ASP A 710 -1.88 33.51 -14.82
N LYS A 711 -2.82 34.32 -15.31
CA LYS A 711 -3.99 33.87 -16.07
C LYS A 711 -3.66 33.47 -17.50
N ASN A 712 -2.53 33.89 -18.03
CA ASN A 712 -2.11 33.60 -19.42
C ASN A 712 -1.19 32.36 -19.50
N ALA A 713 -0.68 31.89 -18.36
CA ALA A 713 0.14 30.67 -18.32
C ALA A 713 -0.70 29.44 -18.00
N THR A 714 -0.24 28.27 -18.43
CA THR A 714 -0.86 26.98 -18.09
C THR A 714 -0.80 26.73 -16.58
N PHE A 715 0.28 27.14 -15.92
CA PHE A 715 0.47 27.11 -14.47
C PHE A 715 1.50 28.16 -14.06
N GLY A 716 1.58 28.46 -12.80
CA GLY A 716 2.59 29.32 -12.20
C GLY A 716 2.01 30.31 -11.20
N CYS A 717 2.60 30.31 -10.03
CA CYS A 717 2.28 31.21 -8.93
C CYS A 717 3.53 31.94 -8.44
N ASP A 718 3.51 33.25 -8.48
CA ASP A 718 4.50 34.10 -7.78
C ASP A 718 4.13 34.10 -6.30
N ILE A 719 4.94 33.45 -5.46
CA ILE A 719 4.72 33.36 -4.01
C ILE A 719 5.73 34.31 -3.33
N ASN A 720 5.22 35.37 -2.74
CA ASN A 720 6.02 36.32 -1.95
C ASN A 720 5.63 36.22 -0.47
N VAL A 721 6.61 35.97 0.38
CA VAL A 721 6.46 35.86 1.83
C VAL A 721 7.39 36.89 2.48
N THR A 722 6.84 37.80 3.27
CA THR A 722 7.59 38.82 3.98
C THR A 722 7.21 38.85 5.45
N GLU A 723 8.15 39.16 6.32
CA GLU A 723 7.83 39.43 7.73
C GLU A 723 6.87 40.61 7.81
N LYS A 724 5.98 40.57 8.82
CA LYS A 724 4.99 41.65 9.03
C LYS A 724 5.61 42.78 9.86
#